data_c23c3fb99b3efc50c6c0ca7d77235852
#
_entry.id   c23c3fb99b3efc50c6c0ca7d77235852
#
_cell.length_a   1.000
_cell.length_b   1.000
_cell.length_c   1.000
_cell.angle_alpha   90.00
_cell.angle_beta   90.00
_cell.angle_gamma   90.00
#
_symmetry.space_group_name_H-M   'P 1'
#
loop_
_entity.id
_entity.type
_entity.pdbx_description
1 polymer ?
#
loop_
_entity_poly.entity_id
_entity_poly.type
_entity_poly.pdbx_seq_one_letter_code
_entity_poly.pdbx_strand_id
1 'polypeptide(L)'
;MHKKLWICGALLCTGLFYGQQKEIAVDTLEEVILIDSKFQLKRENSGKVVTKISAQELERSSGQSISEVINRVSGIEINGAHSTDGINLGYYIRGGRNRQVVILVDGVQLSDPSSISNDFDLRLLPLDQVASIEIIKGASSTLYGSGAATAVINITTKGPKDKNISLQLQSVLGTNQNTTDQEYQIAQFDNSVGLSGKLSKFDYQVNFSNRVSENMSAVRSEDDDEKFEDDPFSKYNVYARLGYTISDQLKFYFYGNYDNFNSAFDDAFMYTDSDNVLESEQFRTGSHWVATYKNGSFIFSDSYSELKLEIISDFPNKYDSKVYAFDSYNKYIFNKKWHTIIGLNGVFSSFNSYSIPFGETGFAQTVNDDVAQFDIVDPYVNLVFLSGKGLNINSGARLNIHSEYGTNWVYTINPSYNFKIRSGNLKALASYSTAYITPSLFQLYDSSYGNVNLNPEESATAEAGLEFTTERSRLSAVYFNRNTKNFIDFVTIDPETFAAEYQNITEEFNASGVELEVEYSLNEAFNFSANYTYTKAEDRFALRIPKNKINAAINYKLGKNSEISFNYQFTDDRTDNYFDNETFESVEVKLESYQIIDFTASHRVNEFVKIFGGISNITNERYEELYRFNTRGRNLRFGLALSF
;
A
#
# COMPACT_ATOMS: atom_id res chain seq x y z
N MET A 1 46.68 9.64 -5.42
CA MET A 1 47.51 8.55 -6.03
C MET A 1 47.30 7.28 -5.21
N HIS A 2 46.95 6.21 -5.89
CA HIS A 2 46.89 4.80 -5.48
C HIS A 2 45.79 4.34 -4.54
N LYS A 3 44.65 3.94 -5.15
CA LYS A 3 43.64 3.02 -4.62
C LYS A 3 44.23 1.61 -4.48
N LYS A 4 44.05 0.96 -3.33
CA LYS A 4 44.28 -0.50 -3.21
C LYS A 4 42.96 -1.20 -2.98
N LEU A 5 42.53 -1.96 -3.99
CA LEU A 5 41.48 -2.96 -3.96
C LEU A 5 41.92 -4.13 -3.05
N TRP A 6 41.06 -4.53 -2.10
CA TRP A 6 41.20 -5.81 -1.40
C TRP A 6 40.10 -6.76 -1.87
N ILE A 7 40.53 -7.80 -2.57
CA ILE A 7 39.70 -8.97 -2.95
C ILE A 7 39.83 -9.98 -1.82
N CYS A 8 38.76 -10.28 -1.12
CA CYS A 8 38.68 -11.43 -0.21
C CYS A 8 38.20 -12.65 -0.99
N GLY A 9 39.05 -13.65 -1.09
CA GLY A 9 38.77 -14.91 -1.75
C GLY A 9 37.81 -15.80 -1.02
N ALA A 10 36.91 -16.42 -1.76
CA ALA A 10 36.01 -17.45 -1.32
C ALA A 10 36.73 -18.80 -1.17
N LEU A 11 36.67 -19.40 0.01
CA LEU A 11 37.07 -20.80 0.23
C LEU A 11 35.87 -21.71 -0.12
N LEU A 12 36.00 -22.48 -1.16
CA LEU A 12 35.15 -23.59 -1.53
C LEU A 12 35.46 -24.80 -0.63
N CYS A 13 34.52 -25.17 0.25
CA CYS A 13 34.50 -26.51 0.86
C CYS A 13 33.55 -27.40 0.06
N THR A 14 34.09 -28.31 -0.73
CA THR A 14 33.36 -29.40 -1.39
C THR A 14 33.14 -30.55 -0.42
N GLY A 15 31.91 -30.71 0.04
CA GLY A 15 31.44 -31.92 0.74
C GLY A 15 30.40 -32.66 -0.09
N LEU A 16 30.79 -33.80 -0.64
CA LEU A 16 29.88 -34.72 -1.32
C LEU A 16 29.01 -35.45 -0.27
N PHE A 17 27.73 -35.15 -0.24
CA PHE A 17 26.73 -35.98 0.44
C PHE A 17 25.77 -36.58 -0.59
N TYR A 18 25.85 -37.89 -0.74
CA TYR A 18 24.81 -38.70 -1.36
C TYR A 18 23.65 -38.81 -0.36
N GLY A 19 22.52 -38.16 -0.64
CA GLY A 19 21.28 -38.28 0.10
C GLY A 19 20.15 -38.71 -0.83
N GLN A 20 19.44 -39.78 -0.45
CA GLN A 20 18.31 -40.36 -1.16
C GLN A 20 17.21 -39.31 -1.40
N GLN A 21 16.80 -39.15 -2.66
CA GLN A 21 15.63 -38.37 -3.04
C GLN A 21 14.36 -39.02 -2.50
N LYS A 22 13.73 -38.35 -1.55
CA LYS A 22 12.32 -38.51 -1.25
C LYS A 22 11.62 -37.38 -1.98
N GLU A 23 10.77 -37.69 -2.95
CA GLU A 23 9.90 -36.70 -3.60
C GLU A 23 9.07 -36.01 -2.52
N ILE A 24 9.44 -34.77 -2.22
CA ILE A 24 8.64 -33.85 -1.42
C ILE A 24 8.05 -32.87 -2.43
N ALA A 25 6.74 -32.70 -2.40
CA ALA A 25 6.03 -31.77 -3.25
C ALA A 25 6.70 -30.38 -3.18
N VAL A 26 7.31 -29.96 -4.25
CA VAL A 26 7.79 -28.59 -4.46
C VAL A 26 6.54 -27.74 -4.47
N ASP A 27 6.49 -26.74 -3.59
CA ASP A 27 5.46 -25.71 -3.62
C ASP A 27 5.63 -24.99 -4.97
N THR A 28 4.83 -25.42 -5.95
CA THR A 28 4.93 -24.90 -7.31
C THR A 28 4.57 -23.43 -7.30
N LEU A 29 5.33 -22.59 -8.02
CA LEU A 29 5.04 -21.17 -8.29
C LEU A 29 3.69 -20.92 -9.01
N GLU A 30 2.74 -21.85 -8.88
CA GLU A 30 1.34 -21.71 -9.30
C GLU A 30 0.57 -20.80 -8.34
N GLU A 31 0.85 -19.53 -8.42
CA GLU A 31 0.20 -18.54 -7.58
C GLU A 31 -1.25 -18.31 -8.04
N VAL A 32 -2.17 -18.40 -7.09
CA VAL A 32 -3.58 -18.03 -7.29
C VAL A 32 -3.75 -16.57 -6.89
N ILE A 33 -4.30 -15.77 -7.79
CA ILE A 33 -4.63 -14.35 -7.58
C ILE A 33 -6.13 -14.14 -7.62
N LEU A 34 -6.63 -13.21 -6.82
CA LEU A 34 -8.05 -12.88 -6.71
C LEU A 34 -8.36 -11.50 -7.32
N ILE A 35 -7.45 -10.54 -7.14
CA ILE A 35 -7.69 -9.11 -7.39
C ILE A 35 -8.01 -8.78 -8.86
N ASP A 36 -7.41 -9.48 -9.82
CA ASP A 36 -7.59 -9.15 -11.26
C ASP A 36 -9.02 -9.39 -11.79
N SER A 37 -9.76 -10.29 -11.18
CA SER A 37 -11.07 -10.69 -11.69
C SER A 37 -12.10 -11.02 -10.61
N LYS A 38 -11.77 -10.83 -9.33
CA LYS A 38 -12.55 -11.32 -8.18
C LYS A 38 -12.84 -12.84 -8.20
N PHE A 39 -12.27 -13.59 -9.16
CA PHE A 39 -12.23 -15.05 -9.18
C PHE A 39 -10.85 -15.54 -8.75
N GLN A 40 -10.79 -16.69 -8.09
CA GLN A 40 -9.52 -17.36 -7.83
C GLN A 40 -8.97 -17.97 -9.13
N LEU A 41 -8.17 -17.21 -9.85
CA LEU A 41 -7.53 -17.63 -11.08
C LEU A 41 -6.05 -17.90 -10.87
N LYS A 42 -5.49 -18.83 -11.65
CA LYS A 42 -4.04 -18.94 -11.75
C LYS A 42 -3.47 -17.67 -12.36
N ARG A 43 -2.33 -17.18 -11.84
CA ARG A 43 -1.63 -16.00 -12.35
C ARG A 43 -1.38 -16.05 -13.86
N GLU A 44 -1.11 -17.25 -14.39
CA GLU A 44 -0.91 -17.44 -15.84
C GLU A 44 -2.14 -17.03 -16.69
N ASN A 45 -3.33 -16.99 -16.10
CA ASN A 45 -4.58 -16.65 -16.79
C ASN A 45 -4.94 -15.16 -16.70
N SER A 46 -4.17 -14.36 -15.96
CA SER A 46 -4.37 -12.92 -15.88
C SER A 46 -3.71 -12.19 -17.06
N GLY A 47 -4.42 -11.23 -17.63
CA GLY A 47 -3.89 -10.30 -18.63
C GLY A 47 -3.22 -9.06 -18.02
N LYS A 48 -3.20 -8.94 -16.68
CA LYS A 48 -2.57 -7.85 -15.95
C LYS A 48 -1.40 -8.32 -15.11
N VAL A 49 -0.58 -7.35 -14.72
CA VAL A 49 0.52 -7.57 -13.77
C VAL A 49 -0.04 -7.50 -12.36
N VAL A 50 0.05 -8.61 -11.65
CA VAL A 50 -0.37 -8.70 -10.24
C VAL A 50 0.85 -9.14 -9.43
N THR A 51 1.17 -8.41 -8.38
CA THR A 51 2.16 -8.80 -7.39
C THR A 51 1.43 -9.22 -6.11
N LYS A 52 1.85 -10.35 -5.54
CA LYS A 52 1.30 -10.85 -4.28
C LYS A 52 2.40 -10.92 -3.24
N ILE A 53 2.20 -10.25 -2.12
CA ILE A 53 3.03 -10.38 -0.94
C ILE A 53 2.38 -11.45 -0.06
N SER A 54 3.07 -12.55 0.08
CA SER A 54 2.57 -13.74 0.78
C SER A 54 2.64 -13.60 2.31
N ALA A 55 1.90 -14.44 3.02
CA ALA A 55 1.99 -14.52 4.48
C ALA A 55 3.41 -14.78 4.98
N GLN A 56 4.21 -15.56 4.22
CA GLN A 56 5.61 -15.84 4.58
C GLN A 56 6.49 -14.58 4.46
N GLU A 57 6.30 -13.75 3.43
CA GLU A 57 7.00 -12.47 3.27
C GLU A 57 6.63 -11.48 4.36
N LEU A 58 5.33 -11.38 4.70
CA LEU A 58 4.86 -10.55 5.81
C LEU A 58 5.44 -11.02 7.17
N GLU A 59 5.56 -12.33 7.36
CA GLU A 59 6.16 -12.89 8.57
C GLU A 59 7.67 -12.58 8.69
N ARG A 60 8.41 -12.50 7.58
CA ARG A 60 9.83 -12.04 7.54
C ARG A 60 9.95 -10.55 7.86
N SER A 61 8.93 -9.79 7.53
CA SER A 61 8.87 -8.34 7.73
C SER A 61 8.28 -7.93 9.08
N SER A 62 8.12 -8.86 10.03
CA SER A 62 7.59 -8.58 11.36
C SER A 62 8.31 -7.41 12.05
N GLY A 63 7.55 -6.45 12.58
CA GLY A 63 8.06 -5.20 13.18
C GLY A 63 8.33 -4.07 12.18
N GLN A 64 8.08 -4.29 10.87
CA GLN A 64 8.08 -3.23 9.84
C GLN A 64 6.65 -2.68 9.64
N SER A 65 6.55 -1.55 8.95
CA SER A 65 5.27 -1.00 8.51
C SER A 65 4.79 -1.67 7.20
N ILE A 66 3.52 -1.54 6.88
CA ILE A 66 2.98 -2.00 5.59
C ILE A 66 3.60 -1.20 4.44
N SER A 67 3.83 0.10 4.63
CA SER A 67 4.47 0.97 3.64
C SER A 67 5.88 0.53 3.28
N GLU A 68 6.72 0.16 4.28
CA GLU A 68 8.06 -0.39 4.02
C GLU A 68 8.02 -1.67 3.18
N VAL A 69 7.04 -2.54 3.44
CA VAL A 69 6.90 -3.82 2.70
C VAL A 69 6.45 -3.58 1.26
N ILE A 70 5.45 -2.71 1.05
CA ILE A 70 4.92 -2.38 -0.27
C ILE A 70 5.96 -1.60 -1.09
N ASN A 71 6.77 -0.75 -0.47
CA ASN A 71 7.80 0.04 -1.14
C ASN A 71 8.87 -0.80 -1.87
N ARG A 72 8.99 -2.09 -1.56
CA ARG A 72 9.90 -3.04 -2.24
C ARG A 72 9.31 -3.65 -3.51
N VAL A 73 8.06 -3.35 -3.83
CA VAL A 73 7.40 -3.85 -5.05
C VAL A 73 7.81 -3.01 -6.26
N SER A 74 8.00 -3.66 -7.42
CA SER A 74 8.33 -2.96 -8.67
C SER A 74 7.26 -1.92 -9.04
N GLY A 75 7.70 -0.78 -9.56
CA GLY A 75 6.81 0.31 -9.98
C GLY A 75 6.19 1.14 -8.85
N ILE A 76 6.61 0.91 -7.61
CA ILE A 76 6.11 1.59 -6.43
C ILE A 76 7.23 2.38 -5.74
N GLU A 77 6.97 3.63 -5.43
CA GLU A 77 7.74 4.47 -4.52
C GLU A 77 6.81 5.00 -3.44
N ILE A 78 7.18 4.84 -2.17
CA ILE A 78 6.43 5.39 -1.03
C ILE A 78 7.38 6.28 -0.23
N ASN A 79 7.22 7.58 -0.36
CA ASN A 79 7.96 8.55 0.43
C ASN A 79 7.40 8.62 1.85
N GLY A 80 8.26 8.75 2.84
CA GLY A 80 7.92 8.68 4.25
C GLY A 80 7.98 7.26 4.84
N ALA A 81 8.19 6.23 4.01
CA ALA A 81 8.23 4.84 4.47
C ALA A 81 9.36 4.56 5.49
N HIS A 82 10.46 5.30 5.39
CA HIS A 82 11.63 5.17 6.27
C HIS A 82 11.86 6.41 7.16
N SER A 83 10.91 7.35 7.20
CA SER A 83 10.94 8.51 8.10
C SER A 83 10.33 8.18 9.48
N THR A 84 9.96 9.19 10.26
CA THR A 84 9.19 8.99 11.50
C THR A 84 7.85 8.30 11.22
N ASP A 85 7.33 7.55 12.19
CA ASP A 85 6.04 6.85 12.02
C ASP A 85 4.85 7.80 11.83
N GLY A 86 4.99 9.06 12.22
CA GLY A 86 3.97 10.10 12.11
C GLY A 86 3.86 10.78 10.75
N ILE A 87 4.85 10.61 9.86
CA ILE A 87 4.88 11.30 8.57
C ILE A 87 3.76 10.83 7.64
N ASN A 88 3.16 11.77 6.90
CA ASN A 88 2.20 11.45 5.86
C ASN A 88 2.87 10.74 4.68
N LEU A 89 2.29 9.62 4.25
CA LEU A 89 2.86 8.79 3.19
C LEU A 89 2.49 9.31 1.80
N GLY A 90 3.49 9.42 0.93
CA GLY A 90 3.30 9.75 -0.47
C GLY A 90 3.43 8.51 -1.36
N TYR A 91 2.34 8.09 -2.03
CA TYR A 91 2.34 6.93 -2.94
C TYR A 91 2.57 7.37 -4.38
N TYR A 92 3.64 6.88 -5.00
CA TYR A 92 3.97 7.11 -6.40
C TYR A 92 4.05 5.78 -7.13
N ILE A 93 2.97 5.42 -7.83
CA ILE A 93 2.90 4.15 -8.54
C ILE A 93 2.83 4.40 -10.04
N ARG A 94 3.87 3.98 -10.79
CA ARG A 94 3.98 4.23 -12.22
C ARG A 94 3.79 5.70 -12.60
N GLY A 95 4.34 6.59 -11.79
CA GLY A 95 4.20 8.04 -11.94
C GLY A 95 2.87 8.62 -11.45
N GLY A 96 1.98 7.82 -10.83
CA GLY A 96 0.75 8.33 -10.21
C GLY A 96 0.95 8.80 -8.79
N ARG A 97 -0.08 9.42 -8.22
CA ARG A 97 -0.10 9.97 -6.86
C ARG A 97 -1.19 9.31 -6.02
N ASN A 98 -1.24 9.59 -4.72
CA ASN A 98 -2.15 8.99 -3.73
C ASN A 98 -3.59 8.83 -4.24
N ARG A 99 -4.24 9.87 -4.74
CA ARG A 99 -5.65 9.83 -5.20
C ARG A 99 -5.89 8.89 -6.40
N GLN A 100 -4.82 8.42 -7.04
CA GLN A 100 -4.86 7.49 -8.18
C GLN A 100 -4.61 6.04 -7.78
N VAL A 101 -4.55 5.77 -6.46
CA VAL A 101 -4.35 4.46 -5.84
C VAL A 101 -5.54 4.13 -4.95
N VAL A 102 -6.15 2.98 -5.17
CA VAL A 102 -7.24 2.47 -4.31
C VAL A 102 -6.69 1.44 -3.32
N ILE A 103 -7.02 1.63 -2.06
CA ILE A 103 -6.73 0.68 -0.99
C ILE A 103 -8.01 -0.06 -0.60
N LEU A 104 -7.93 -1.39 -0.64
CA LEU A 104 -9.00 -2.27 -0.21
C LEU A 104 -8.57 -3.04 1.04
N VAL A 105 -9.47 -3.19 1.99
CA VAL A 105 -9.31 -4.14 3.11
C VAL A 105 -10.45 -5.15 3.03
N ASP A 106 -10.09 -6.42 2.89
CA ASP A 106 -11.02 -7.53 2.69
C ASP A 106 -12.01 -7.31 1.51
N GLY A 107 -11.52 -6.61 0.48
CA GLY A 107 -12.26 -6.34 -0.76
C GLY A 107 -13.19 -5.11 -0.71
N VAL A 108 -13.25 -4.37 0.39
CA VAL A 108 -14.00 -3.11 0.51
C VAL A 108 -13.04 -1.93 0.39
N GLN A 109 -13.40 -0.94 -0.42
CA GLN A 109 -12.64 0.29 -0.57
C GLN A 109 -12.69 1.11 0.71
N LEU A 110 -11.54 1.58 1.16
CA LEU A 110 -11.40 2.51 2.26
C LEU A 110 -10.88 3.84 1.75
N SER A 111 -11.40 4.94 2.30
CA SER A 111 -10.99 6.29 1.95
C SER A 111 -11.25 7.25 3.10
N ASP A 112 -10.63 8.42 3.04
CA ASP A 112 -10.87 9.56 3.92
C ASP A 112 -11.23 10.78 3.06
N PRO A 113 -12.50 11.17 3.01
CA PRO A 113 -12.95 12.31 2.22
C PRO A 113 -12.47 13.67 2.74
N SER A 114 -11.98 13.75 3.97
CA SER A 114 -11.35 14.95 4.53
C SER A 114 -9.89 15.11 4.14
N SER A 115 -9.26 14.08 3.56
CA SER A 115 -7.90 14.15 3.04
C SER A 115 -7.85 14.77 1.64
N ILE A 116 -6.72 15.40 1.31
CA ILE A 116 -6.46 15.99 -0.02
C ILE A 116 -6.66 14.95 -1.14
N SER A 117 -6.28 13.71 -0.89
CA SER A 117 -6.23 12.64 -1.89
C SER A 117 -7.39 11.65 -1.78
N ASN A 118 -8.28 11.80 -0.82
CA ASN A 118 -9.33 10.83 -0.52
C ASN A 118 -8.77 9.41 -0.31
N ASP A 119 -7.53 9.28 0.16
CA ASP A 119 -6.82 8.02 0.34
C ASP A 119 -6.99 7.50 1.78
N PHE A 120 -6.82 6.20 1.94
CA PHE A 120 -6.80 5.56 3.26
C PHE A 120 -5.39 5.59 3.84
N ASP A 121 -5.28 6.00 5.09
CA ASP A 121 -4.01 6.04 5.79
C ASP A 121 -3.53 4.64 6.20
N LEU A 122 -2.50 4.12 5.49
CA LEU A 122 -1.92 2.81 5.80
C LEU A 122 -1.26 2.73 7.18
N ARG A 123 -0.97 3.86 7.83
CA ARG A 123 -0.46 3.87 9.22
C ARG A 123 -1.47 3.28 10.19
N LEU A 124 -2.77 3.33 9.88
CA LEU A 124 -3.84 2.78 10.72
C LEU A 124 -3.84 1.24 10.75
N LEU A 125 -3.29 0.57 9.73
CA LEU A 125 -3.38 -0.88 9.62
C LEU A 125 -2.13 -1.58 10.16
N PRO A 126 -2.25 -2.45 11.19
CA PRO A 126 -1.12 -3.21 11.73
C PRO A 126 -0.72 -4.37 10.82
N LEU A 127 0.59 -4.51 10.51
CA LEU A 127 1.11 -5.57 9.64
C LEU A 127 0.83 -6.99 10.18
N ASP A 128 0.83 -7.18 11.49
CA ASP A 128 0.59 -8.46 12.15
C ASP A 128 -0.85 -8.99 11.96
N GLN A 129 -1.80 -8.12 11.60
CA GLN A 129 -3.17 -8.50 11.25
C GLN A 129 -3.35 -8.87 9.77
N VAL A 130 -2.34 -8.67 8.92
CA VAL A 130 -2.41 -8.91 7.48
C VAL A 130 -2.04 -10.37 7.15
N ALA A 131 -2.87 -11.01 6.33
CA ALA A 131 -2.62 -12.36 5.80
C ALA A 131 -1.89 -12.33 4.45
N SER A 132 -2.25 -11.40 3.58
CA SER A 132 -1.61 -11.21 2.27
C SER A 132 -1.94 -9.84 1.72
N ILE A 133 -1.11 -9.34 0.81
CA ILE A 133 -1.36 -8.13 0.04
C ILE A 133 -1.27 -8.49 -1.44
N GLU A 134 -2.31 -8.19 -2.21
CA GLU A 134 -2.31 -8.32 -3.66
C GLU A 134 -2.34 -6.91 -4.27
N ILE A 135 -1.42 -6.64 -5.19
CA ILE A 135 -1.28 -5.35 -5.85
C ILE A 135 -1.46 -5.55 -7.35
N ILE A 136 -2.52 -4.96 -7.90
CA ILE A 136 -2.69 -4.86 -9.33
C ILE A 136 -2.22 -3.48 -9.79
N LYS A 137 -1.30 -3.46 -10.74
CA LYS A 137 -0.74 -2.22 -11.30
C LYS A 137 -1.47 -1.85 -12.59
N GLY A 138 -1.53 -0.55 -12.88
CA GLY A 138 -2.30 0.02 -13.99
C GLY A 138 -3.79 0.19 -13.69
N ALA A 139 -4.51 0.87 -14.59
CA ALA A 139 -5.90 1.22 -14.40
C ALA A 139 -6.81 0.00 -14.19
N SER A 140 -7.61 0.02 -13.13
CA SER A 140 -8.50 -1.06 -12.71
C SER A 140 -9.88 -0.55 -12.25
N SER A 141 -10.26 0.65 -12.71
CA SER A 141 -11.50 1.33 -12.32
C SER A 141 -12.77 0.54 -12.67
N THR A 142 -12.74 -0.35 -13.64
CA THR A 142 -13.90 -1.20 -13.99
C THR A 142 -14.36 -2.09 -12.84
N LEU A 143 -13.44 -2.62 -12.03
CA LEU A 143 -13.78 -3.48 -10.89
C LEU A 143 -13.81 -2.72 -9.55
N TYR A 144 -13.01 -1.65 -9.44
CA TYR A 144 -12.70 -1.03 -8.14
C TYR A 144 -13.09 0.46 -8.05
N GLY A 145 -13.66 1.05 -9.10
CA GLY A 145 -14.26 2.37 -9.07
C GLY A 145 -13.30 3.53 -9.25
N SER A 146 -13.78 4.70 -8.86
CA SER A 146 -13.02 5.95 -8.92
C SER A 146 -11.72 5.84 -8.14
N GLY A 147 -10.63 6.45 -8.66
CA GLY A 147 -9.31 6.43 -8.05
C GLY A 147 -8.43 5.22 -8.43
N ALA A 148 -8.97 4.12 -8.97
CA ALA A 148 -8.18 2.95 -9.37
C ALA A 148 -7.46 3.17 -10.71
N ALA A 149 -6.62 4.20 -10.81
CA ALA A 149 -5.98 4.62 -12.07
C ALA A 149 -4.55 4.09 -12.24
N THR A 150 -3.80 3.95 -11.15
CA THR A 150 -2.40 3.49 -11.22
C THR A 150 -2.17 2.19 -10.49
N ALA A 151 -2.89 1.95 -9.41
CA ALA A 151 -2.88 0.67 -8.71
C ALA A 151 -4.13 0.45 -7.86
N VAL A 152 -4.35 -0.81 -7.54
CA VAL A 152 -5.22 -1.26 -6.45
C VAL A 152 -4.39 -2.13 -5.51
N ILE A 153 -4.37 -1.77 -4.24
CA ILE A 153 -3.72 -2.50 -3.16
C ILE A 153 -4.81 -3.17 -2.32
N ASN A 154 -4.94 -4.48 -2.46
CA ASN A 154 -5.93 -5.27 -1.71
C ASN A 154 -5.25 -5.98 -0.55
N ILE A 155 -5.58 -5.59 0.65
CA ILE A 155 -5.06 -6.12 1.90
C ILE A 155 -6.09 -7.10 2.46
N THR A 156 -5.70 -8.36 2.56
CA THR A 156 -6.53 -9.40 3.17
C THR A 156 -6.11 -9.58 4.62
N THR A 157 -7.04 -9.46 5.55
CA THR A 157 -6.76 -9.66 6.98
C THR A 157 -6.72 -11.13 7.36
N LYS A 158 -6.03 -11.45 8.46
CA LYS A 158 -6.01 -12.81 9.01
C LYS A 158 -7.39 -13.19 9.52
N GLY A 159 -7.89 -14.31 9.06
CA GLY A 159 -9.14 -14.89 9.58
C GLY A 159 -8.95 -15.69 10.87
N PRO A 160 -10.07 -16.05 11.54
CA PRO A 160 -10.02 -16.89 12.74
C PRO A 160 -9.43 -18.25 12.44
N LYS A 161 -8.66 -18.78 13.41
CA LYS A 161 -8.02 -20.09 13.30
C LYS A 161 -9.04 -21.23 13.37
N ASP A 162 -8.75 -22.33 12.68
CA ASP A 162 -9.59 -23.54 12.71
C ASP A 162 -9.30 -24.42 13.95
N LYS A 163 -9.38 -23.78 15.13
CA LYS A 163 -9.28 -24.36 16.47
C LYS A 163 -10.41 -23.78 17.32
N ASN A 164 -10.80 -24.46 18.40
CA ASN A 164 -11.81 -23.91 19.30
C ASN A 164 -11.35 -22.57 19.92
N ILE A 165 -10.06 -22.48 20.27
CA ILE A 165 -9.41 -21.28 20.77
C ILE A 165 -7.96 -21.25 20.30
N SER A 166 -7.50 -20.10 19.90
CA SER A 166 -6.10 -19.82 19.55
C SER A 166 -5.73 -18.45 20.10
N LEU A 167 -4.61 -18.37 20.78
CA LEU A 167 -4.03 -17.13 21.31
C LEU A 167 -2.73 -16.84 20.57
N GLN A 168 -2.58 -15.62 20.09
CA GLN A 168 -1.35 -15.12 19.48
C GLN A 168 -0.89 -13.86 20.23
N LEU A 169 0.39 -13.81 20.56
CA LEU A 169 1.02 -12.67 21.21
C LEU A 169 2.27 -12.34 20.42
N GLN A 170 2.52 -11.08 20.19
CA GLN A 170 3.77 -10.60 19.60
C GLN A 170 4.22 -9.35 20.33
N SER A 171 5.52 -9.26 20.59
CA SER A 171 6.16 -8.07 21.13
C SER A 171 7.44 -7.81 20.37
N VAL A 172 7.67 -6.57 19.96
CA VAL A 172 8.88 -6.10 19.26
C VAL A 172 9.41 -4.90 19.99
N LEU A 173 10.71 -4.91 20.25
CA LEU A 173 11.49 -3.80 20.77
C LEU A 173 12.45 -3.35 19.69
N GLY A 174 12.60 -2.06 19.49
CA GLY A 174 13.52 -1.51 18.51
C GLY A 174 14.17 -0.20 18.96
N THR A 175 15.24 0.15 18.27
CA THR A 175 15.75 1.51 18.26
C THR A 175 14.98 2.32 17.22
N ASN A 176 14.93 3.63 17.36
CA ASN A 176 14.36 4.53 16.37
C ASN A 176 15.23 5.79 16.34
N GLN A 177 16.14 5.86 15.39
CA GLN A 177 17.16 6.91 15.35
C GLN A 177 17.57 7.22 13.91
N ASN A 178 17.97 8.45 13.65
CA ASN A 178 18.51 8.88 12.38
C ASN A 178 20.00 8.50 12.22
N THR A 179 20.66 8.97 11.19
CA THR A 179 22.07 8.62 10.90
C THR A 179 23.08 9.38 11.75
N THR A 180 22.73 10.53 12.32
CA THR A 180 23.61 11.40 13.09
C THR A 180 23.54 11.11 14.60
N ASP A 181 22.40 10.66 15.07
CA ASP A 181 22.15 10.33 16.47
C ASP A 181 22.00 8.82 16.67
N GLN A 182 23.11 8.15 16.97
CA GLN A 182 23.23 6.68 17.02
C GLN A 182 23.50 6.20 18.46
N GLU A 183 22.59 6.50 19.38
CA GLU A 183 22.71 6.10 20.79
C GLU A 183 22.24 4.67 21.08
N TYR A 184 21.51 4.05 20.15
CA TYR A 184 20.94 2.69 20.24
C TYR A 184 20.04 2.47 21.46
N GLN A 185 19.33 3.50 21.89
CA GLN A 185 18.31 3.39 22.93
C GLN A 185 17.09 2.66 22.37
N ILE A 186 16.40 1.90 23.24
CA ILE A 186 15.11 1.32 22.90
C ILE A 186 14.08 2.44 22.88
N ALA A 187 13.52 2.72 21.72
CA ALA A 187 12.59 3.82 21.47
C ALA A 187 11.39 3.40 20.62
N GLN A 188 11.33 2.14 20.21
CA GLN A 188 10.18 1.58 19.48
C GLN A 188 9.64 0.36 20.20
N PHE A 189 8.30 0.31 20.35
CA PHE A 189 7.57 -0.77 21.01
C PHE A 189 6.35 -1.12 20.17
N ASP A 190 6.29 -2.34 19.64
CA ASP A 190 5.13 -2.88 18.94
C ASP A 190 4.62 -4.11 19.69
N ASN A 191 3.37 -4.10 20.13
CA ASN A 191 2.78 -5.25 20.79
C ASN A 191 1.44 -5.61 20.16
N SER A 192 1.15 -6.89 20.08
CA SER A 192 -0.16 -7.36 19.66
C SER A 192 -0.60 -8.61 20.40
N VAL A 193 -1.93 -8.70 20.58
CA VAL A 193 -2.63 -9.83 21.18
C VAL A 193 -3.80 -10.19 20.28
N GLY A 194 -3.87 -11.42 19.83
CA GLY A 194 -4.97 -11.95 19.03
C GLY A 194 -5.59 -13.19 19.67
N LEU A 195 -6.89 -13.15 19.90
CA LEU A 195 -7.70 -14.27 20.32
C LEU A 195 -8.66 -14.63 19.19
N SER A 196 -8.66 -15.89 18.75
CA SER A 196 -9.56 -16.33 17.69
C SER A 196 -9.95 -17.79 17.84
N GLY A 197 -11.05 -18.18 17.19
CA GLY A 197 -11.45 -19.57 17.19
C GLY A 197 -12.73 -19.83 16.41
N LYS A 198 -13.07 -21.13 16.35
CA LYS A 198 -14.25 -21.63 15.67
C LYS A 198 -14.96 -22.65 16.54
N LEU A 199 -16.19 -22.34 16.88
CA LEU A 199 -17.07 -23.17 17.71
C LEU A 199 -18.24 -23.65 16.86
N SER A 200 -18.10 -24.84 16.25
CA SER A 200 -19.08 -25.39 15.31
C SER A 200 -19.34 -24.43 14.13
N LYS A 201 -20.49 -23.80 14.08
CA LYS A 201 -20.92 -22.86 13.04
C LYS A 201 -20.53 -21.40 13.32
N PHE A 202 -20.04 -21.10 14.49
CA PHE A 202 -19.68 -19.77 14.94
C PHE A 202 -18.16 -19.60 14.90
N ASP A 203 -17.67 -18.52 14.32
CA ASP A 203 -16.28 -18.12 14.38
C ASP A 203 -16.14 -16.72 15.00
N TYR A 204 -15.01 -16.50 15.67
CA TYR A 204 -14.74 -15.25 16.35
C TYR A 204 -13.26 -14.89 16.29
N GLN A 205 -13.00 -13.59 16.34
CA GLN A 205 -11.66 -13.03 16.43
C GLN A 205 -11.70 -11.68 17.14
N VAL A 206 -10.74 -11.46 18.03
CA VAL A 206 -10.48 -10.18 18.66
C VAL A 206 -8.98 -9.95 18.64
N ASN A 207 -8.56 -8.80 18.12
CA ASN A 207 -7.16 -8.38 18.10
C ASN A 207 -7.03 -7.02 18.78
N PHE A 208 -5.95 -6.87 19.49
CA PHE A 208 -5.45 -5.60 19.98
C PHE A 208 -4.01 -5.43 19.51
N SER A 209 -3.64 -4.24 19.07
CA SER A 209 -2.25 -3.90 18.81
C SER A 209 -1.96 -2.46 19.23
N ASN A 210 -0.72 -2.22 19.63
CA ASN A 210 -0.23 -0.87 19.85
C ASN A 210 1.18 -0.73 19.29
N ARG A 211 1.52 0.50 18.87
CA ARG A 211 2.86 0.92 18.48
C ARG A 211 3.18 2.25 19.13
N VAL A 212 4.37 2.37 19.66
CA VAL A 212 4.96 3.62 20.18
C VAL A 212 6.34 3.76 19.59
N SER A 213 6.69 4.95 19.08
CA SER A 213 8.03 5.29 18.65
C SER A 213 8.38 6.71 19.08
N GLU A 214 9.60 6.89 19.53
CA GLU A 214 10.18 8.11 20.06
C GLU A 214 11.60 8.28 19.49
N ASN A 215 12.34 9.28 19.92
CA ASN A 215 13.78 9.45 19.68
C ASN A 215 14.16 9.82 18.23
N MET A 216 13.29 10.53 17.53
CA MET A 216 13.57 11.10 16.22
C MET A 216 12.63 12.26 15.92
N SER A 217 13.18 13.44 15.57
CA SER A 217 12.41 14.56 15.03
C SER A 217 11.99 14.30 13.59
N ALA A 218 10.88 14.84 13.15
CA ALA A 218 10.35 14.69 11.80
C ALA A 218 11.20 15.44 10.77
N VAL A 219 11.55 16.71 11.05
CA VAL A 219 12.43 17.50 10.18
C VAL A 219 13.81 17.68 10.83
N ARG A 220 14.76 18.19 10.09
CA ARG A 220 16.11 18.51 10.57
C ARG A 220 16.47 19.95 10.31
N SER A 221 17.29 20.53 11.21
CA SER A 221 17.92 21.82 11.01
C SER A 221 18.87 21.81 9.79
N GLU A 222 19.14 22.97 9.24
CA GLU A 222 20.24 23.18 8.28
C GLU A 222 21.60 23.04 8.97
N ASP A 223 21.69 23.43 10.23
CA ASP A 223 22.88 23.27 11.05
C ASP A 223 22.87 21.86 11.66
N ASP A 224 23.79 21.02 11.23
CA ASP A 224 23.92 19.64 11.71
C ASP A 224 24.27 19.59 13.25
N ASP A 225 24.72 20.68 13.83
CA ASP A 225 25.01 20.79 15.29
C ASP A 225 23.74 21.16 16.09
N GLU A 226 22.66 21.62 15.43
CA GLU A 226 21.39 21.96 16.07
C GLU A 226 20.48 20.71 16.07
N LYS A 227 20.03 20.31 17.26
CA LYS A 227 19.11 19.19 17.43
C LYS A 227 17.72 19.72 17.73
N PHE A 228 16.75 19.27 16.94
CA PHE A 228 15.33 19.44 17.20
C PHE A 228 14.86 18.40 18.22
N GLU A 229 13.75 18.69 18.89
CA GLU A 229 13.13 17.75 19.80
C GLU A 229 12.57 16.51 19.07
N ASP A 230 12.29 15.47 19.85
CA ASP A 230 11.72 14.25 19.29
C ASP A 230 10.24 14.42 18.96
N ASP A 231 9.79 13.87 17.83
CA ASP A 231 8.39 13.76 17.43
C ASP A 231 7.84 12.37 17.73
N PRO A 232 7.29 12.14 18.93
CA PRO A 232 6.76 10.85 19.29
C PRO A 232 5.50 10.50 18.49
N PHE A 233 5.39 9.21 18.20
CA PHE A 233 4.20 8.61 17.60
C PHE A 233 3.67 7.50 18.50
N SER A 234 2.35 7.49 18.71
CA SER A 234 1.68 6.40 19.40
C SER A 234 0.38 6.05 18.72
N LYS A 235 0.10 4.77 18.58
CA LYS A 235 -1.20 4.29 18.11
C LYS A 235 -1.63 3.03 18.83
N TYR A 236 -2.94 2.81 18.85
CA TYR A 236 -3.52 1.50 19.17
C TYR A 236 -4.72 1.18 18.25
N ASN A 237 -4.92 -0.11 18.08
CA ASN A 237 -5.97 -0.66 17.25
C ASN A 237 -6.70 -1.76 18.01
N VAL A 238 -8.03 -1.78 17.91
CA VAL A 238 -8.89 -2.87 18.40
C VAL A 238 -9.75 -3.35 17.24
N TYR A 239 -9.63 -4.62 16.90
CA TYR A 239 -10.42 -5.26 15.87
C TYR A 239 -11.21 -6.42 16.45
N ALA A 240 -12.49 -6.52 16.13
CA ALA A 240 -13.34 -7.64 16.50
C ALA A 240 -14.12 -8.13 15.28
N ARG A 241 -14.26 -9.45 15.16
CA ARG A 241 -15.06 -10.09 14.11
C ARG A 241 -15.85 -11.26 14.69
N LEU A 242 -17.10 -11.36 14.27
CA LEU A 242 -18.01 -12.46 14.61
C LEU A 242 -18.63 -13.02 13.33
N GLY A 243 -18.36 -14.30 13.06
CA GLY A 243 -18.86 -14.98 11.88
C GLY A 243 -19.82 -16.11 12.22
N TYR A 244 -20.73 -16.42 11.32
CA TYR A 244 -21.67 -17.53 11.44
C TYR A 244 -21.90 -18.21 10.10
N THR A 245 -21.80 -19.53 10.11
CA THR A 245 -22.11 -20.41 8.98
C THR A 245 -23.54 -20.94 9.14
N ILE A 246 -24.52 -20.32 8.47
CA ILE A 246 -25.92 -20.74 8.50
C ILE A 246 -26.06 -22.13 7.88
N SER A 247 -25.48 -22.30 6.71
CA SER A 247 -25.41 -23.57 5.95
C SER A 247 -24.10 -23.61 5.14
N ASP A 248 -23.82 -24.73 4.47
CA ASP A 248 -22.66 -24.84 3.57
C ASP A 248 -22.70 -23.81 2.43
N GLN A 249 -23.88 -23.31 2.11
CA GLN A 249 -24.10 -22.34 1.04
C GLN A 249 -24.12 -20.89 1.52
N LEU A 250 -24.40 -20.61 2.81
CA LEU A 250 -24.58 -19.24 3.32
C LEU A 250 -23.73 -19.00 4.56
N LYS A 251 -22.81 -18.06 4.42
CA LYS A 251 -21.89 -17.61 5.49
C LYS A 251 -21.88 -16.10 5.55
N PHE A 252 -21.70 -15.56 6.74
CA PHE A 252 -21.48 -14.14 6.92
C PHE A 252 -20.62 -13.87 8.15
N TYR A 253 -20.06 -12.68 8.20
CA TYR A 253 -19.47 -12.13 9.41
C TYR A 253 -19.75 -10.63 9.51
N PHE A 254 -19.74 -10.13 10.73
CA PHE A 254 -19.69 -8.72 11.08
C PHE A 254 -18.35 -8.42 11.70
N TYR A 255 -17.87 -7.20 11.51
CA TYR A 255 -16.66 -6.71 12.14
C TYR A 255 -16.82 -5.31 12.67
N GLY A 256 -15.99 -4.96 13.66
CA GLY A 256 -15.78 -3.62 14.15
C GLY A 256 -14.29 -3.38 14.34
N ASN A 257 -13.85 -2.19 14.02
CA ASN A 257 -12.47 -1.74 14.17
C ASN A 257 -12.45 -0.36 14.78
N TYR A 258 -11.56 -0.14 15.72
CA TYR A 258 -11.28 1.17 16.28
C TYR A 258 -9.78 1.41 16.23
N ASP A 259 -9.40 2.51 15.62
CA ASP A 259 -8.03 2.99 15.49
C ASP A 259 -7.92 4.35 16.17
N ASN A 260 -6.85 4.55 16.92
CA ASN A 260 -6.47 5.85 17.44
C ASN A 260 -4.97 6.02 17.31
N PHE A 261 -4.53 7.17 16.81
CA PHE A 261 -3.13 7.54 16.89
C PHE A 261 -2.94 9.01 17.25
N ASN A 262 -1.80 9.28 17.85
CA ASN A 262 -1.31 10.59 18.19
C ASN A 262 0.11 10.70 17.62
N SER A 263 0.41 11.78 16.92
CA SER A 263 1.69 12.03 16.25
C SER A 263 2.12 13.46 16.45
N ALA A 264 3.26 13.67 17.10
CA ALA A 264 3.93 14.96 17.05
C ALA A 264 4.52 15.17 15.65
N PHE A 265 4.68 16.42 15.24
CA PHE A 265 5.28 16.79 13.96
C PHE A 265 5.78 18.24 13.98
N ASP A 266 6.83 18.48 13.24
CA ASP A 266 7.44 19.79 13.04
C ASP A 266 6.74 20.62 11.95
N ASP A 267 7.06 21.92 11.91
CA ASP A 267 6.64 22.78 10.81
C ASP A 267 7.39 22.42 9.51
N ALA A 268 6.71 21.72 8.64
CA ALA A 268 7.24 21.29 7.34
C ALA A 268 7.35 22.42 6.31
N PHE A 269 6.74 23.58 6.57
CA PHE A 269 6.80 24.75 5.66
C PHE A 269 8.02 25.62 5.97
N MET A 270 8.28 25.86 7.26
CA MET A 270 9.45 26.63 7.72
C MET A 270 10.66 25.73 8.05
N TYR A 271 10.46 24.43 8.13
CA TYR A 271 11.46 23.46 8.62
C TYR A 271 12.03 23.82 9.99
N THR A 272 11.13 24.17 10.89
CA THR A 272 11.46 24.55 12.27
C THR A 272 10.87 23.55 13.25
N ASP A 273 11.58 23.42 14.36
CA ASP A 273 11.14 22.66 15.53
C ASP A 273 9.83 23.24 16.09
N SER A 274 8.82 22.40 16.31
CA SER A 274 7.46 22.85 16.64
C SER A 274 6.68 21.79 17.43
N ASP A 275 6.01 22.21 18.50
CA ASP A 275 5.14 21.38 19.35
C ASP A 275 3.78 21.04 18.68
N ASN A 276 3.76 20.73 17.38
CA ASN A 276 2.51 20.39 16.69
C ASN A 276 2.11 18.94 16.96
N VAL A 277 0.80 18.69 17.04
CA VAL A 277 0.25 17.36 17.29
C VAL A 277 -0.91 17.08 16.34
N LEU A 278 -0.91 15.88 15.79
CA LEU A 278 -2.01 15.30 15.03
C LEU A 278 -2.66 14.19 15.84
N GLU A 279 -3.94 14.34 16.17
CA GLU A 279 -4.77 13.30 16.80
C GLU A 279 -5.77 12.73 15.80
N SER A 280 -5.85 11.40 15.72
CA SER A 280 -6.76 10.72 14.80
C SER A 280 -7.50 9.61 15.52
N GLU A 281 -8.84 9.63 15.41
CA GLU A 281 -9.72 8.57 15.85
C GLU A 281 -10.53 8.04 14.65
N GLN A 282 -10.51 6.74 14.42
CA GLN A 282 -11.33 6.11 13.40
C GLN A 282 -12.13 4.95 13.98
N PHE A 283 -13.43 4.99 13.78
CA PHE A 283 -14.32 3.85 13.99
C PHE A 283 -14.76 3.30 12.63
N ARG A 284 -14.71 1.97 12.48
CA ARG A 284 -15.13 1.30 11.26
C ARG A 284 -15.89 0.03 11.58
N THR A 285 -17.01 -0.21 10.92
CA THR A 285 -17.80 -1.44 11.06
C THR A 285 -18.38 -1.85 9.73
N GLY A 286 -18.68 -3.13 9.59
CA GLY A 286 -19.28 -3.62 8.34
C GLY A 286 -19.59 -5.11 8.40
N SER A 287 -20.02 -5.63 7.27
CA SER A 287 -20.39 -7.03 7.10
C SER A 287 -19.87 -7.62 5.80
N HIS A 288 -19.76 -8.94 5.80
CA HIS A 288 -19.41 -9.71 4.60
C HIS A 288 -20.30 -10.95 4.52
N TRP A 289 -20.99 -11.09 3.40
CA TRP A 289 -21.94 -12.17 3.14
C TRP A 289 -21.55 -12.94 1.88
N VAL A 290 -21.57 -14.25 1.97
CA VAL A 290 -21.29 -15.14 0.85
C VAL A 290 -22.39 -16.18 0.74
N ALA A 291 -23.14 -16.13 -0.35
CA ALA A 291 -24.12 -17.14 -0.73
C ALA A 291 -23.60 -17.91 -1.94
N THR A 292 -23.29 -19.20 -1.77
CA THR A 292 -22.81 -20.07 -2.86
C THR A 292 -23.95 -20.90 -3.42
N TYR A 293 -23.95 -21.09 -4.74
CA TYR A 293 -24.91 -21.92 -5.43
C TYR A 293 -24.22 -22.65 -6.59
N LYS A 294 -24.95 -23.51 -7.31
CA LYS A 294 -24.37 -24.27 -8.41
C LYS A 294 -23.74 -23.33 -9.47
N ASN A 295 -22.43 -23.45 -9.66
CA ASN A 295 -21.59 -22.68 -10.59
C ASN A 295 -21.46 -21.18 -10.28
N GLY A 296 -21.83 -20.72 -9.09
CA GLY A 296 -21.73 -19.30 -8.79
C GLY A 296 -21.77 -18.96 -7.31
N SER A 297 -21.68 -17.66 -7.03
CA SER A 297 -21.84 -17.10 -5.70
C SER A 297 -22.29 -15.65 -5.77
N PHE A 298 -23.11 -15.26 -4.83
CA PHE A 298 -23.44 -13.88 -4.54
C PHE A 298 -22.60 -13.42 -3.35
N ILE A 299 -21.95 -12.27 -3.47
CA ILE A 299 -21.14 -11.65 -2.43
C ILE A 299 -21.68 -10.25 -2.18
N PHE A 300 -21.81 -9.90 -0.91
CA PHE A 300 -22.08 -8.56 -0.44
C PHE A 300 -21.07 -8.22 0.64
N SER A 301 -20.44 -7.06 0.54
CA SER A 301 -19.52 -6.53 1.54
C SER A 301 -19.83 -5.06 1.74
N ASP A 302 -19.84 -4.60 2.96
CA ASP A 302 -20.00 -3.18 3.28
C ASP A 302 -19.07 -2.73 4.40
N SER A 303 -18.89 -1.42 4.47
CA SER A 303 -18.16 -0.74 5.53
C SER A 303 -18.77 0.64 5.78
N TYR A 304 -19.00 0.96 7.04
CA TYR A 304 -19.21 2.32 7.52
C TYR A 304 -17.99 2.74 8.31
N SER A 305 -17.45 3.91 8.01
CA SER A 305 -16.32 4.51 8.74
C SER A 305 -16.65 5.94 9.14
N GLU A 306 -16.21 6.30 10.34
CA GLU A 306 -16.21 7.66 10.87
C GLU A 306 -14.79 7.97 11.33
N LEU A 307 -14.22 9.06 10.83
CA LEU A 307 -12.89 9.55 11.17
C LEU A 307 -13.02 10.93 11.79
N LYS A 308 -12.33 11.14 12.91
CA LYS A 308 -12.11 12.45 13.52
C LYS A 308 -10.63 12.73 13.53
N LEU A 309 -10.26 13.89 13.02
CA LEU A 309 -8.90 14.35 12.94
C LEU A 309 -8.81 15.72 13.60
N GLU A 310 -7.87 15.91 14.52
CA GLU A 310 -7.55 17.20 15.10
C GLU A 310 -6.09 17.52 14.89
N ILE A 311 -5.81 18.70 14.33
CA ILE A 311 -4.47 19.26 14.16
C ILE A 311 -4.32 20.37 15.19
N ILE A 312 -3.43 20.17 16.15
CA ILE A 312 -3.08 21.13 17.19
C ILE A 312 -1.77 21.79 16.74
N SER A 313 -1.85 23.03 16.33
CA SER A 313 -0.74 23.84 15.81
C SER A 313 -1.05 25.31 15.96
N ASP A 314 -0.22 26.19 15.43
CA ASP A 314 -0.52 27.64 15.33
C ASP A 314 -1.77 27.92 14.49
N PHE A 315 -2.14 26.99 13.59
CA PHE A 315 -3.36 27.03 12.78
C PHE A 315 -4.20 25.78 13.02
N PRO A 316 -4.89 25.67 14.17
CA PRO A 316 -5.60 24.45 14.54
C PRO A 316 -6.81 24.20 13.66
N ASN A 317 -6.97 22.95 13.26
CA ASN A 317 -8.08 22.48 12.42
C ASN A 317 -8.67 21.18 12.96
N LYS A 318 -9.96 20.96 12.72
CA LYS A 318 -10.65 19.69 12.98
C LYS A 318 -11.39 19.24 11.73
N TYR A 319 -11.41 17.93 11.52
CA TYR A 319 -12.12 17.29 10.43
C TYR A 319 -12.93 16.10 10.97
N ASP A 320 -14.22 16.05 10.62
CA ASP A 320 -15.08 14.90 10.89
C ASP A 320 -15.56 14.35 9.54
N SER A 321 -15.16 13.14 9.18
CA SER A 321 -15.57 12.53 7.93
C SER A 321 -16.34 11.22 8.14
N LYS A 322 -17.26 10.94 7.21
CA LYS A 322 -18.08 9.73 7.21
C LYS A 322 -18.09 9.11 5.81
N VAL A 323 -17.92 7.80 5.76
CA VAL A 323 -18.01 7.04 4.51
C VAL A 323 -18.84 5.79 4.76
N TYR A 324 -19.85 5.56 3.92
CA TYR A 324 -20.48 4.25 3.75
C TYR A 324 -20.14 3.72 2.36
N ALA A 325 -19.48 2.57 2.30
CA ALA A 325 -19.14 1.91 1.05
C ALA A 325 -19.71 0.49 1.02
N PHE A 326 -20.21 0.06 -0.12
CA PHE A 326 -20.61 -1.33 -0.33
C PHE A 326 -20.19 -1.84 -1.70
N ASP A 327 -19.99 -3.15 -1.80
CA ASP A 327 -19.79 -3.87 -3.06
C ASP A 327 -20.65 -5.13 -3.07
N SER A 328 -21.59 -5.20 -4.00
CA SER A 328 -22.54 -6.29 -4.16
C SER A 328 -22.37 -6.89 -5.54
N TYR A 329 -22.03 -8.17 -5.64
CA TYR A 329 -21.84 -8.77 -6.95
C TYR A 329 -22.19 -10.26 -7.00
N ASN A 330 -22.60 -10.67 -8.19
CA ASN A 330 -22.87 -12.06 -8.52
C ASN A 330 -21.79 -12.60 -9.45
N LYS A 331 -21.19 -13.73 -9.07
CA LYS A 331 -20.24 -14.50 -9.88
C LYS A 331 -20.94 -15.70 -10.48
N TYR A 332 -20.71 -15.95 -11.77
CA TYR A 332 -21.23 -17.16 -12.42
C TYR A 332 -20.24 -17.73 -13.45
N ILE A 333 -20.09 -19.05 -13.47
CA ILE A 333 -19.19 -19.76 -14.38
C ILE A 333 -19.99 -20.58 -15.37
N PHE A 334 -19.94 -20.16 -16.66
CA PHE A 334 -20.53 -20.86 -17.77
C PHE A 334 -19.52 -21.82 -18.42
N ASN A 335 -19.86 -23.09 -18.52
CA ASN A 335 -19.08 -24.09 -19.27
C ASN A 335 -17.58 -24.15 -18.89
N LYS A 336 -17.19 -23.78 -17.66
CA LYS A 336 -15.80 -23.71 -17.17
C LYS A 336 -14.88 -22.74 -17.97
N LYS A 337 -15.40 -22.06 -19.00
CA LYS A 337 -14.65 -21.17 -19.89
C LYS A 337 -14.97 -19.69 -19.66
N TRP A 338 -16.22 -19.40 -19.33
CA TRP A 338 -16.70 -18.04 -19.16
C TRP A 338 -17.00 -17.79 -17.69
N HIS A 339 -16.29 -16.81 -17.12
CA HIS A 339 -16.50 -16.36 -15.76
C HIS A 339 -17.07 -14.96 -15.84
N THR A 340 -18.23 -14.74 -15.26
CA THR A 340 -18.97 -13.49 -15.37
C THR A 340 -19.20 -12.90 -13.98
N ILE A 341 -19.01 -11.60 -13.88
CA ILE A 341 -19.41 -10.80 -12.71
C ILE A 341 -20.39 -9.74 -13.19
N ILE A 342 -21.46 -9.57 -12.44
CA ILE A 342 -22.37 -8.43 -12.53
C ILE A 342 -22.46 -7.88 -11.11
N GLY A 343 -22.16 -6.61 -10.95
CA GLY A 343 -22.09 -5.99 -9.63
C GLY A 343 -22.61 -4.56 -9.60
N LEU A 344 -22.82 -4.10 -8.38
CA LEU A 344 -23.17 -2.75 -8.01
C LEU A 344 -22.29 -2.34 -6.84
N ASN A 345 -21.56 -1.25 -7.00
CA ASN A 345 -20.76 -0.64 -5.96
C ASN A 345 -21.39 0.71 -5.56
N GLY A 346 -21.33 1.06 -4.28
CA GLY A 346 -21.78 2.36 -3.79
C GLY A 346 -20.77 2.95 -2.82
N VAL A 347 -20.60 4.27 -2.89
CA VAL A 347 -19.78 5.06 -1.95
C VAL A 347 -20.54 6.35 -1.66
N PHE A 348 -20.81 6.60 -0.38
CA PHE A 348 -21.49 7.77 0.15
C PHE A 348 -20.55 8.43 1.13
N SER A 349 -20.15 9.66 0.85
CA SER A 349 -19.09 10.34 1.59
C SER A 349 -19.52 11.75 1.98
N SER A 350 -19.16 12.17 3.18
CA SER A 350 -19.32 13.55 3.64
C SER A 350 -18.24 13.93 4.64
N PHE A 351 -17.98 15.23 4.80
CA PHE A 351 -17.11 15.73 5.87
C PHE A 351 -17.52 17.11 6.38
N ASN A 352 -17.12 17.39 7.62
CA ASN A 352 -17.16 18.72 8.24
C ASN A 352 -15.71 19.17 8.48
N SER A 353 -15.49 20.47 8.40
CA SER A 353 -14.23 21.11 8.77
C SER A 353 -14.49 22.26 9.74
N TYR A 354 -13.54 22.46 10.66
CA TYR A 354 -13.59 23.51 11.68
C TYR A 354 -12.21 24.14 11.81
N SER A 355 -12.14 25.45 11.99
CA SER A 355 -10.91 26.18 12.29
C SER A 355 -11.19 27.24 13.37
N ILE A 356 -10.13 27.78 13.95
CA ILE A 356 -10.25 28.92 14.90
C ILE A 356 -10.12 30.21 14.09
N PRO A 357 -11.17 31.06 14.03
CA PRO A 357 -11.09 32.34 13.34
C PRO A 357 -10.08 33.27 13.99
N PHE A 358 -9.45 34.12 13.19
CA PHE A 358 -8.46 35.08 13.68
C PHE A 358 -8.99 35.95 14.82
N GLY A 359 -8.30 35.95 15.96
CA GLY A 359 -8.64 36.69 17.16
C GLY A 359 -9.70 36.01 18.06
N GLU A 360 -10.15 34.80 17.72
CA GLU A 360 -11.03 33.98 18.55
C GLU A 360 -10.27 32.82 19.22
N THR A 361 -10.93 32.14 20.16
CA THR A 361 -10.32 31.00 20.90
C THR A 361 -11.13 29.71 20.72
N GLY A 362 -12.24 29.76 20.00
CA GLY A 362 -13.14 28.61 19.78
C GLY A 362 -13.21 28.21 18.32
N PHE A 363 -13.38 26.91 18.08
CA PHE A 363 -13.60 26.39 16.74
C PHE A 363 -14.93 26.86 16.17
N ALA A 364 -14.89 27.35 14.92
CA ALA A 364 -16.04 27.64 14.08
C ALA A 364 -16.09 26.66 12.91
N GLN A 365 -17.27 26.22 12.53
CA GLN A 365 -17.43 25.36 11.36
C GLN A 365 -17.18 26.15 10.08
N THR A 366 -16.26 25.66 9.26
CA THR A 366 -15.87 26.27 7.96
C THR A 366 -16.48 25.53 6.79
N VAL A 367 -16.67 24.21 6.90
CA VAL A 367 -17.32 23.35 5.90
C VAL A 367 -18.35 22.46 6.61
N ASN A 368 -19.55 22.35 6.00
CA ASN A 368 -20.64 21.55 6.52
C ASN A 368 -20.90 20.33 5.65
N ASP A 369 -21.18 19.16 6.25
CA ASP A 369 -21.44 17.90 5.56
C ASP A 369 -22.75 17.91 4.75
N ASP A 370 -23.66 18.86 4.96
CA ASP A 370 -24.81 19.12 4.07
C ASP A 370 -24.39 19.64 2.67
N VAL A 371 -23.19 20.23 2.57
CA VAL A 371 -22.62 20.77 1.32
C VAL A 371 -21.50 19.88 0.82
N ALA A 372 -20.56 19.53 1.71
CA ALA A 372 -19.42 18.69 1.36
C ALA A 372 -19.78 17.21 1.43
N GLN A 373 -20.51 16.74 0.43
CA GLN A 373 -20.93 15.35 0.28
C GLN A 373 -21.02 14.95 -1.18
N PHE A 374 -20.87 13.67 -1.45
CA PHE A 374 -21.23 13.08 -2.73
C PHE A 374 -21.68 11.62 -2.59
N ASP A 375 -22.50 11.20 -3.55
CA ASP A 375 -22.99 9.85 -3.71
C ASP A 375 -22.49 9.26 -5.04
N ILE A 376 -21.95 8.06 -4.98
CA ILE A 376 -21.52 7.28 -6.15
C ILE A 376 -22.25 5.95 -6.12
N VAL A 377 -22.93 5.57 -7.23
CA VAL A 377 -23.56 4.26 -7.38
C VAL A 377 -23.25 3.71 -8.76
N ASP A 378 -22.39 2.73 -8.83
CA ASP A 378 -21.74 2.27 -10.06
C ASP A 378 -22.10 0.83 -10.40
N PRO A 379 -22.98 0.56 -11.38
CA PRO A 379 -23.14 -0.76 -11.95
C PRO A 379 -21.93 -1.14 -12.81
N TYR A 380 -21.49 -2.40 -12.69
CA TYR A 380 -20.36 -2.92 -13.45
C TYR A 380 -20.56 -4.36 -13.91
N VAL A 381 -19.85 -4.71 -14.98
CA VAL A 381 -19.78 -6.07 -15.51
C VAL A 381 -18.34 -6.43 -15.80
N ASN A 382 -17.94 -7.66 -15.51
CA ASN A 382 -16.65 -8.21 -15.89
C ASN A 382 -16.82 -9.62 -16.47
N LEU A 383 -16.10 -9.90 -17.54
CA LEU A 383 -16.15 -11.16 -18.28
C LEU A 383 -14.72 -11.70 -18.46
N VAL A 384 -14.48 -12.90 -17.95
CA VAL A 384 -13.22 -13.62 -18.18
C VAL A 384 -13.48 -14.83 -19.06
N PHE A 385 -12.80 -14.87 -20.20
CA PHE A 385 -12.81 -16.01 -21.12
C PHE A 385 -11.50 -16.79 -20.99
N LEU A 386 -11.61 -18.09 -20.69
CA LEU A 386 -10.49 -19.04 -20.62
C LEU A 386 -10.67 -20.09 -21.74
N SER A 387 -9.90 -19.98 -22.82
CA SER A 387 -10.06 -20.88 -23.97
C SER A 387 -9.70 -22.33 -23.68
N GLY A 388 -8.89 -22.59 -22.64
CA GLY A 388 -8.27 -23.88 -22.37
C GLY A 388 -7.14 -24.27 -23.35
N LYS A 389 -6.82 -23.38 -24.30
CA LYS A 389 -5.77 -23.56 -25.33
C LYS A 389 -4.72 -22.45 -25.29
N GLY A 390 -4.63 -21.74 -24.15
CA GLY A 390 -3.65 -20.67 -23.90
C GLY A 390 -4.21 -19.25 -24.00
N LEU A 391 -5.21 -18.97 -24.84
CA LEU A 391 -5.83 -17.65 -24.91
C LEU A 391 -6.74 -17.40 -23.72
N ASN A 392 -6.53 -16.28 -23.03
CA ASN A 392 -7.39 -15.76 -21.98
C ASN A 392 -7.69 -14.29 -22.27
N ILE A 393 -8.89 -13.85 -21.95
CA ILE A 393 -9.30 -12.45 -22.11
C ILE A 393 -10.08 -12.06 -20.87
N ASN A 394 -9.63 -11.04 -20.16
CA ASN A 394 -10.39 -10.40 -19.11
C ASN A 394 -10.86 -9.02 -19.62
N SER A 395 -12.16 -8.76 -19.62
CA SER A 395 -12.74 -7.51 -20.10
C SER A 395 -13.84 -7.05 -19.16
N GLY A 396 -13.96 -5.75 -18.98
CA GLY A 396 -14.97 -5.17 -18.11
C GLY A 396 -15.43 -3.81 -18.57
N ALA A 397 -16.58 -3.40 -18.07
CA ALA A 397 -17.13 -2.06 -18.22
C ALA A 397 -17.85 -1.65 -16.93
N ARG A 398 -17.78 -0.39 -16.59
CA ARG A 398 -18.44 0.24 -15.46
C ARG A 398 -19.03 1.57 -15.87
N LEU A 399 -20.23 1.84 -15.41
CA LEU A 399 -20.83 3.16 -15.47
C LEU A 399 -20.65 3.84 -14.12
N ASN A 400 -19.83 4.86 -14.07
CA ASN A 400 -19.71 5.71 -12.88
C ASN A 400 -20.89 6.68 -12.88
N ILE A 401 -21.71 6.64 -11.83
CA ILE A 401 -22.84 7.55 -11.62
C ILE A 401 -22.54 8.33 -10.34
N HIS A 402 -22.28 9.63 -10.51
CA HIS A 402 -21.86 10.51 -9.43
C HIS A 402 -22.87 11.65 -9.28
N SER A 403 -23.23 12.01 -8.04
CA SER A 403 -24.21 13.07 -7.75
C SER A 403 -23.86 14.41 -8.43
N GLU A 404 -22.58 14.78 -8.47
CA GLU A 404 -22.13 16.08 -9.00
C GLU A 404 -21.70 16.02 -10.46
N TYR A 405 -21.08 14.90 -10.91
CA TYR A 405 -20.44 14.80 -12.24
C TYR A 405 -21.25 13.99 -13.25
N GLY A 406 -22.47 13.54 -12.86
CA GLY A 406 -23.32 12.74 -13.74
C GLY A 406 -22.73 11.38 -14.05
N THR A 407 -22.72 10.99 -15.32
CA THR A 407 -22.33 9.63 -15.72
C THR A 407 -21.10 9.59 -16.62
N ASN A 408 -20.18 8.67 -16.33
CA ASN A 408 -18.98 8.42 -17.12
C ASN A 408 -18.74 6.90 -17.29
N TRP A 409 -18.23 6.48 -18.45
CA TRP A 409 -17.91 5.08 -18.73
C TRP A 409 -16.40 4.82 -18.62
N VAL A 410 -16.06 3.75 -17.89
CA VAL A 410 -14.72 3.17 -17.93
C VAL A 410 -14.77 1.74 -18.41
N TYR A 411 -13.73 1.30 -19.13
CA TYR A 411 -13.65 -0.04 -19.68
C TYR A 411 -12.23 -0.58 -19.67
N THR A 412 -12.11 -1.91 -19.73
CA THR A 412 -10.82 -2.61 -19.76
C THR A 412 -10.89 -3.80 -20.70
N ILE A 413 -9.78 -4.09 -21.37
CA ILE A 413 -9.55 -5.31 -22.12
C ILE A 413 -8.13 -5.81 -21.90
N ASN A 414 -7.99 -6.99 -21.33
CA ASN A 414 -6.71 -7.56 -20.90
C ASN A 414 -6.54 -8.96 -21.48
N PRO A 415 -6.11 -9.10 -22.74
CA PRO A 415 -5.80 -10.40 -23.34
C PRO A 415 -4.46 -10.93 -22.82
N SER A 416 -4.36 -12.24 -22.67
CA SER A 416 -3.11 -12.96 -22.49
C SER A 416 -3.10 -14.27 -23.27
N TYR A 417 -1.90 -14.73 -23.60
CA TYR A 417 -1.72 -16.01 -24.27
C TYR A 417 -0.57 -16.80 -23.65
N ASN A 418 -0.86 -18.02 -23.22
CA ASN A 418 0.09 -18.94 -22.63
C ASN A 418 0.64 -19.93 -23.65
N PHE A 419 1.95 -19.88 -23.87
CA PHE A 419 2.69 -20.81 -24.69
C PHE A 419 3.34 -21.85 -23.79
N LYS A 420 2.85 -23.09 -23.82
CA LYS A 420 3.52 -24.20 -23.14
C LYS A 420 4.76 -24.59 -23.91
N ILE A 421 5.93 -24.42 -23.32
CA ILE A 421 7.22 -24.82 -23.91
C ILE A 421 7.84 -25.92 -23.04
N ARG A 422 8.84 -26.63 -23.57
CA ARG A 422 9.43 -27.79 -22.88
C ARG A 422 9.97 -27.48 -21.49
N SER A 423 10.46 -26.25 -21.27
CA SER A 423 11.09 -25.82 -20.02
C SER A 423 10.17 -25.04 -19.08
N GLY A 424 8.90 -24.78 -19.46
CA GLY A 424 8.01 -23.97 -18.63
C GLY A 424 6.85 -23.37 -19.41
N ASN A 425 6.34 -22.27 -18.94
CA ASN A 425 5.23 -21.52 -19.55
C ASN A 425 5.69 -20.11 -19.89
N LEU A 426 5.52 -19.69 -21.15
CA LEU A 426 5.73 -18.31 -21.59
C LEU A 426 4.36 -17.66 -21.78
N LYS A 427 4.08 -16.61 -21.00
CA LYS A 427 2.86 -15.81 -21.14
C LYS A 427 3.21 -14.48 -21.83
N ALA A 428 2.48 -14.17 -22.90
CA ALA A 428 2.39 -12.82 -23.44
C ALA A 428 1.11 -12.17 -22.91
N LEU A 429 1.20 -10.92 -22.49
CA LEU A 429 0.05 -10.15 -21.97
C LEU A 429 0.00 -8.76 -22.60
N ALA A 430 -1.22 -8.25 -22.72
CA ALA A 430 -1.46 -6.86 -23.05
C ALA A 430 -2.69 -6.37 -22.27
N SER A 431 -2.74 -5.08 -22.01
CA SER A 431 -3.85 -4.45 -21.31
C SER A 431 -4.10 -3.06 -21.89
N TYR A 432 -5.36 -2.72 -22.06
CA TYR A 432 -5.82 -1.36 -22.26
C TYR A 432 -6.95 -1.08 -21.28
N SER A 433 -6.81 -0.05 -20.46
CA SER A 433 -7.77 0.26 -19.40
C SER A 433 -7.92 1.76 -19.25
N THR A 434 -9.14 2.21 -19.01
CA THR A 434 -9.45 3.60 -18.67
C THR A 434 -9.79 3.73 -17.20
N ALA A 435 -9.58 4.92 -16.65
CA ALA A 435 -9.92 5.27 -15.29
C ALA A 435 -10.52 6.67 -15.21
N TYR A 436 -11.34 6.86 -14.21
CA TYR A 436 -12.01 8.10 -13.87
C TYR A 436 -11.74 8.40 -12.40
N ILE A 437 -11.26 9.61 -12.09
CA ILE A 437 -10.86 9.99 -10.74
C ILE A 437 -11.59 11.29 -10.38
N THR A 438 -12.54 11.20 -9.47
CA THR A 438 -13.26 12.37 -8.96
C THR A 438 -12.38 13.19 -8.04
N PRO A 439 -12.50 14.53 -8.03
CA PRO A 439 -11.88 15.36 -6.99
C PRO A 439 -12.29 14.87 -5.58
N SER A 440 -11.45 15.04 -4.58
CA SER A 440 -11.83 14.80 -3.19
C SER A 440 -12.78 15.91 -2.71
N LEU A 441 -13.54 15.62 -1.65
CA LEU A 441 -14.37 16.66 -1.04
C LEU A 441 -13.52 17.80 -0.48
N PHE A 442 -12.31 17.51 0.01
CA PHE A 442 -11.35 18.54 0.41
C PHE A 442 -10.97 19.46 -0.75
N GLN A 443 -10.61 18.90 -1.91
CA GLN A 443 -10.26 19.70 -3.10
C GLN A 443 -11.41 20.58 -3.59
N LEU A 444 -12.66 20.17 -3.36
CA LEU A 444 -13.85 20.93 -3.78
C LEU A 444 -14.26 21.99 -2.77
N TYR A 445 -14.24 21.67 -1.47
CA TYR A 445 -14.96 22.44 -0.46
C TYR A 445 -14.08 23.02 0.64
N ASP A 446 -12.76 22.73 0.67
CA ASP A 446 -11.88 23.38 1.66
C ASP A 446 -12.04 24.90 1.61
N SER A 447 -12.16 25.52 2.78
CA SER A 447 -12.51 26.97 2.88
C SER A 447 -11.41 27.90 2.37
N SER A 448 -10.16 27.43 2.31
CA SER A 448 -8.99 28.21 1.92
C SER A 448 -8.53 27.91 0.49
N TYR A 449 -8.62 26.65 0.08
CA TYR A 449 -7.98 26.13 -1.13
C TYR A 449 -8.92 25.39 -2.07
N GLY A 450 -10.19 25.19 -1.66
CA GLY A 450 -11.17 24.42 -2.41
C GLY A 450 -11.62 25.13 -3.69
N ASN A 451 -11.92 24.32 -4.73
CA ASN A 451 -12.46 24.81 -5.99
C ASN A 451 -13.59 23.91 -6.47
N VAL A 452 -14.82 24.38 -6.35
CA VAL A 452 -16.03 23.65 -6.76
C VAL A 452 -16.16 23.45 -8.27
N ASN A 453 -15.34 24.14 -9.08
CA ASN A 453 -15.34 24.02 -10.54
C ASN A 453 -14.41 22.94 -11.08
N LEU A 454 -13.76 22.16 -10.22
CA LEU A 454 -12.89 21.07 -10.66
C LEU A 454 -13.65 20.02 -11.45
N ASN A 455 -13.02 19.57 -12.54
CA ASN A 455 -13.48 18.42 -13.31
C ASN A 455 -12.72 17.16 -12.88
N PRO A 456 -13.33 15.99 -13.01
CA PRO A 456 -12.64 14.72 -12.78
C PRO A 456 -11.46 14.51 -13.72
N GLU A 457 -10.43 13.83 -13.22
CA GLU A 457 -9.32 13.36 -14.06
C GLU A 457 -9.75 12.14 -14.86
N GLU A 458 -9.31 12.05 -16.10
CA GLU A 458 -9.49 10.90 -16.97
C GLU A 458 -8.12 10.31 -17.33
N SER A 459 -7.96 9.01 -17.13
CA SER A 459 -6.70 8.34 -17.43
C SER A 459 -6.89 7.12 -18.33
N ALA A 460 -5.96 6.92 -19.26
CA ALA A 460 -5.87 5.71 -20.07
C ALA A 460 -4.48 5.08 -19.91
N THR A 461 -4.43 3.78 -19.69
CA THR A 461 -3.19 3.02 -19.53
C THR A 461 -3.14 1.89 -20.54
N ALA A 462 -2.04 1.81 -21.29
CA ALA A 462 -1.69 0.69 -22.17
C ALA A 462 -0.47 -0.06 -21.61
N GLU A 463 -0.54 -1.38 -21.60
CA GLU A 463 0.54 -2.24 -21.10
C GLU A 463 0.79 -3.39 -22.08
N ALA A 464 2.05 -3.82 -22.16
CA ALA A 464 2.45 -5.02 -22.87
C ALA A 464 3.60 -5.72 -22.13
N GLY A 465 3.55 -7.04 -22.03
CA GLY A 465 4.58 -7.75 -21.29
C GLY A 465 4.72 -9.23 -21.65
N LEU A 466 5.83 -9.78 -21.16
CA LEU A 466 6.16 -11.20 -21.25
C LEU A 466 6.46 -11.70 -19.82
N GLU A 467 5.97 -12.89 -19.49
CA GLU A 467 6.29 -13.58 -18.24
C GLU A 467 6.67 -15.03 -18.58
N PHE A 468 7.87 -15.44 -18.15
CA PHE A 468 8.35 -16.79 -18.28
C PHE A 468 8.40 -17.46 -16.91
N THR A 469 7.72 -18.58 -16.74
CA THR A 469 7.62 -19.30 -15.48
C THR A 469 8.04 -20.75 -15.65
N THR A 470 8.90 -21.21 -14.75
CA THR A 470 9.27 -22.62 -14.58
C THR A 470 8.89 -23.07 -13.18
N GLU A 471 9.22 -24.30 -12.79
CA GLU A 471 9.04 -24.77 -11.41
C GLU A 471 9.88 -23.96 -10.39
N ARG A 472 10.99 -23.34 -10.82
CA ARG A 472 11.97 -22.69 -9.94
C ARG A 472 12.22 -21.22 -10.25
N SER A 473 11.70 -20.71 -11.35
CA SER A 473 11.97 -19.34 -11.75
C SER A 473 10.75 -18.65 -12.35
N ARG A 474 10.65 -17.37 -12.08
CA ARG A 474 9.74 -16.44 -12.75
C ARG A 474 10.53 -15.23 -13.23
N LEU A 475 10.40 -14.92 -14.49
CA LEU A 475 10.99 -13.73 -15.12
C LEU A 475 9.85 -12.95 -15.76
N SER A 476 9.76 -11.67 -15.50
CA SER A 476 8.72 -10.80 -16.07
C SER A 476 9.35 -9.52 -16.61
N ALA A 477 8.86 -9.07 -17.75
CA ALA A 477 9.21 -7.79 -18.34
C ALA A 477 7.93 -7.13 -18.86
N VAL A 478 7.63 -5.92 -18.39
CA VAL A 478 6.42 -5.19 -18.73
C VAL A 478 6.74 -3.76 -19.07
N TYR A 479 6.24 -3.28 -20.19
CA TYR A 479 6.20 -1.88 -20.57
C TYR A 479 4.81 -1.33 -20.26
N PHE A 480 4.74 -0.11 -19.74
CA PHE A 480 3.50 0.63 -19.53
C PHE A 480 3.60 2.04 -20.10
N ASN A 481 2.46 2.55 -20.54
CA ASN A 481 2.28 3.95 -20.92
C ASN A 481 0.91 4.42 -20.39
N ARG A 482 0.90 5.55 -19.72
CA ARG A 482 -0.28 6.17 -19.14
C ARG A 482 -0.37 7.63 -19.59
N ASN A 483 -1.57 8.03 -19.99
CA ASN A 483 -1.94 9.40 -20.26
C ASN A 483 -3.07 9.82 -19.30
N THR A 484 -2.99 11.02 -18.71
CA THR A 484 -4.02 11.57 -17.82
C THR A 484 -4.36 12.99 -18.26
N LYS A 485 -5.65 13.26 -18.40
CA LYS A 485 -6.23 14.58 -18.72
C LYS A 485 -6.87 15.17 -17.48
N ASN A 486 -7.05 16.51 -17.49
CA ASN A 486 -7.66 17.25 -16.39
C ASN A 486 -6.97 17.00 -15.05
N PHE A 487 -5.66 16.78 -15.06
CA PHE A 487 -4.89 16.55 -13.85
C PHE A 487 -5.11 17.67 -12.85
N ILE A 488 -5.43 17.35 -11.61
CA ILE A 488 -5.66 18.34 -10.56
C ILE A 488 -4.35 18.60 -9.83
N ASP A 489 -3.96 19.86 -9.76
CA ASP A 489 -2.77 20.30 -9.05
C ASP A 489 -3.07 21.51 -8.16
N PHE A 490 -2.19 21.78 -7.21
CA PHE A 490 -2.27 22.94 -6.34
C PHE A 490 -1.50 24.09 -7.00
N VAL A 491 -2.16 25.22 -7.26
CA VAL A 491 -1.64 26.30 -8.10
C VAL A 491 -1.76 27.63 -7.38
N THR A 492 -0.67 28.40 -7.34
CA THR A 492 -0.72 29.80 -6.93
C THR A 492 -1.44 30.61 -8.00
N ILE A 493 -2.57 31.22 -7.63
CA ILE A 493 -3.42 32.00 -8.53
C ILE A 493 -3.08 33.50 -8.51
N ASP A 494 -2.51 33.97 -7.42
CA ASP A 494 -2.06 35.37 -7.27
C ASP A 494 -0.72 35.42 -6.51
N PRO A 495 0.39 35.68 -7.20
CA PRO A 495 1.70 35.76 -6.55
C PRO A 495 1.88 36.94 -5.57
N GLU A 496 1.04 38.01 -5.68
CA GLU A 496 1.15 39.17 -4.79
C GLU A 496 0.48 38.91 -3.43
N THR A 497 -0.60 38.14 -3.42
CA THR A 497 -1.34 37.76 -2.19
C THR A 497 -1.05 36.34 -1.72
N PHE A 498 -0.26 35.56 -2.47
CA PHE A 498 0.01 34.13 -2.27
C PHE A 498 -1.26 33.26 -2.24
N ALA A 499 -2.35 33.77 -2.83
CA ALA A 499 -3.57 32.99 -2.96
C ALA A 499 -3.31 31.76 -3.85
N ALA A 500 -3.73 30.61 -3.38
CA ALA A 500 -3.57 29.34 -4.10
C ALA A 500 -4.85 28.51 -4.00
N GLU A 501 -5.11 27.69 -5.01
CA GLU A 501 -6.26 26.78 -5.03
C GLU A 501 -5.98 25.55 -5.87
N TYR A 502 -6.83 24.52 -5.76
CA TYR A 502 -6.79 23.37 -6.65
C TYR A 502 -7.36 23.72 -8.02
N GLN A 503 -6.62 23.38 -9.09
CA GLN A 503 -7.03 23.61 -10.48
C GLN A 503 -6.80 22.39 -11.36
N ASN A 504 -7.63 22.23 -12.39
CA ASN A 504 -7.32 21.31 -13.48
C ASN A 504 -6.25 21.92 -14.38
N ILE A 505 -5.17 21.17 -14.58
CA ILE A 505 -4.08 21.56 -15.49
C ILE A 505 -4.49 21.20 -16.92
N THR A 506 -4.26 22.12 -17.86
CA THR A 506 -4.64 21.93 -19.27
C THR A 506 -3.71 20.98 -20.02
N GLU A 507 -2.46 20.85 -19.57
CA GLU A 507 -1.50 19.93 -20.15
C GLU A 507 -1.86 18.49 -19.76
N GLU A 508 -1.71 17.56 -20.73
CA GLU A 508 -1.88 16.14 -20.47
C GLU A 508 -0.63 15.60 -19.76
N PHE A 509 -0.84 14.85 -18.70
CA PHE A 509 0.24 14.17 -17.99
C PHE A 509 0.53 12.79 -18.59
N ASN A 510 1.76 12.58 -19.04
CA ASN A 510 2.24 11.30 -19.57
C ASN A 510 3.27 10.67 -18.66
N ALA A 511 3.08 9.40 -18.36
CA ALA A 511 4.07 8.57 -17.69
C ALA A 511 4.26 7.24 -18.43
N SER A 512 5.51 6.80 -18.57
CA SER A 512 5.84 5.51 -19.19
C SER A 512 7.00 4.85 -18.47
N GLY A 513 7.14 3.54 -18.63
CA GLY A 513 8.24 2.85 -17.99
C GLY A 513 8.34 1.38 -18.33
N VAL A 514 9.35 0.77 -17.74
CA VAL A 514 9.63 -0.67 -17.86
C VAL A 514 9.81 -1.24 -16.46
N GLU A 515 9.17 -2.36 -16.20
CA GLU A 515 9.33 -3.15 -14.98
C GLU A 515 9.92 -4.52 -15.35
N LEU A 516 11.02 -4.88 -14.69
CA LEU A 516 11.63 -6.20 -14.79
C LEU A 516 11.57 -6.87 -13.43
N GLU A 517 11.13 -8.13 -13.39
CA GLU A 517 11.07 -8.91 -12.15
C GLU A 517 11.73 -10.27 -12.37
N VAL A 518 12.48 -10.73 -11.39
CA VAL A 518 13.07 -12.05 -11.33
C VAL A 518 12.84 -12.68 -9.98
N GLU A 519 12.38 -13.92 -9.97
CA GLU A 519 12.33 -14.79 -8.80
C GLU A 519 13.00 -16.11 -9.16
N TYR A 520 13.85 -16.61 -8.28
CA TYR A 520 14.57 -17.84 -8.49
C TYR A 520 14.75 -18.61 -7.19
N SER A 521 14.25 -19.83 -7.18
CA SER A 521 14.45 -20.80 -6.10
C SER A 521 15.56 -21.79 -6.51
N LEU A 522 16.78 -21.56 -6.02
CA LEU A 522 17.90 -22.47 -6.28
C LEU A 522 17.59 -23.88 -5.74
N ASN A 523 17.00 -23.91 -4.56
CA ASN A 523 16.48 -25.10 -3.88
C ASN A 523 15.43 -24.66 -2.82
N GLU A 524 14.91 -25.57 -2.02
CA GLU A 524 13.92 -25.27 -0.99
C GLU A 524 14.43 -24.32 0.11
N ALA A 525 15.75 -24.23 0.28
CA ALA A 525 16.35 -23.41 1.31
C ALA A 525 16.74 -22.01 0.81
N PHE A 526 17.07 -21.86 -0.47
CA PHE A 526 17.63 -20.61 -1.01
C PHE A 526 16.72 -20.02 -2.08
N ASN A 527 16.20 -18.82 -1.81
CA ASN A 527 15.37 -18.04 -2.72
C ASN A 527 16.01 -16.66 -2.97
N PHE A 528 15.98 -16.25 -4.21
CA PHE A 528 16.41 -14.93 -4.67
C PHE A 528 15.25 -14.25 -5.38
N SER A 529 15.04 -12.98 -5.12
CA SER A 529 14.14 -12.12 -5.88
C SER A 529 14.79 -10.77 -6.15
N ALA A 530 14.51 -10.19 -7.30
CA ALA A 530 14.91 -8.83 -7.61
C ALA A 530 13.91 -8.19 -8.57
N ASN A 531 13.80 -6.88 -8.49
CA ASN A 531 13.06 -6.11 -9.48
C ASN A 531 13.82 -4.83 -9.84
N TYR A 532 13.55 -4.35 -11.05
CA TYR A 532 14.02 -3.08 -11.56
C TYR A 532 12.86 -2.34 -12.18
N THR A 533 12.76 -1.07 -11.87
CA THR A 533 11.77 -0.18 -12.45
C THR A 533 12.47 1.02 -13.08
N TYR A 534 12.13 1.31 -14.32
CA TYR A 534 12.40 2.58 -14.98
C TYR A 534 11.08 3.32 -15.14
N THR A 535 10.97 4.54 -14.60
CA THR A 535 9.79 5.40 -14.74
C THR A 535 10.21 6.73 -15.34
N LYS A 536 9.56 7.11 -16.45
CA LYS A 536 9.66 8.42 -17.06
C LYS A 536 8.33 9.12 -16.91
N ALA A 537 8.27 10.17 -16.11
CA ALA A 537 7.19 11.15 -16.06
C ALA A 537 7.67 12.46 -16.69
N GLU A 538 6.77 13.33 -17.12
CA GLU A 538 7.13 14.68 -17.58
C GLU A 538 7.68 15.49 -16.40
N ASP A 539 8.69 16.33 -16.65
CA ASP A 539 9.49 16.98 -15.60
C ASP A 539 8.62 17.74 -14.58
N ARG A 540 7.61 18.47 -15.02
CA ARG A 540 6.66 19.20 -14.15
C ARG A 540 5.94 18.30 -13.14
N PHE A 541 5.68 17.04 -13.51
CA PHE A 541 4.93 16.08 -12.70
C PHE A 541 5.81 15.01 -12.06
N ALA A 542 7.14 15.09 -12.32
CA ALA A 542 8.10 14.08 -11.89
C ALA A 542 8.58 14.26 -10.45
N LEU A 543 7.99 15.21 -9.68
CA LEU A 543 8.36 15.45 -8.29
C LEU A 543 8.28 14.14 -7.47
N ARG A 544 9.36 13.84 -6.77
CA ARG A 544 9.51 12.68 -5.87
C ARG A 544 9.44 11.31 -6.56
N ILE A 545 9.54 11.27 -7.89
CA ILE A 545 9.51 10.02 -8.66
C ILE A 545 10.91 9.68 -9.14
N PRO A 546 11.56 8.64 -8.61
CA PRO A 546 12.87 8.21 -9.07
C PRO A 546 12.79 7.62 -10.49
N LYS A 547 13.75 7.96 -11.35
CA LYS A 547 13.84 7.37 -12.70
C LYS A 547 14.17 5.90 -12.65
N ASN A 548 15.06 5.49 -11.78
CA ASN A 548 15.50 4.11 -11.62
C ASN A 548 15.31 3.65 -10.18
N LYS A 549 14.73 2.48 -9.98
CA LYS A 549 14.63 1.83 -8.67
C LYS A 549 14.96 0.35 -8.80
N ILE A 550 15.75 -0.16 -7.85
CA ILE A 550 16.10 -1.58 -7.79
C ILE A 550 15.80 -2.08 -6.39
N ASN A 551 15.12 -3.22 -6.30
CA ASN A 551 15.03 -3.97 -5.05
C ASN A 551 15.51 -5.39 -5.30
N ALA A 552 16.21 -5.98 -4.31
CA ALA A 552 16.63 -7.37 -4.34
C ALA A 552 16.53 -7.99 -2.95
N ALA A 553 16.20 -9.26 -2.89
CA ALA A 553 16.16 -10.01 -1.65
C ALA A 553 16.78 -11.40 -1.81
N ILE A 554 17.52 -11.82 -0.78
CA ILE A 554 18.05 -13.16 -0.63
C ILE A 554 17.48 -13.74 0.65
N ASN A 555 16.79 -14.87 0.55
CA ASN A 555 16.20 -15.57 1.68
C ASN A 555 16.85 -16.96 1.79
N TYR A 556 17.33 -17.29 2.98
CA TYR A 556 17.98 -18.55 3.24
C TYR A 556 17.40 -19.25 4.48
N LYS A 557 16.83 -20.43 4.29
CA LYS A 557 16.31 -21.30 5.36
C LYS A 557 17.44 -22.17 5.92
N LEU A 558 17.80 -21.94 7.15
CA LEU A 558 18.77 -22.75 7.91
C LEU A 558 18.04 -23.92 8.59
N GLY A 559 17.88 -25.01 7.87
CA GLY A 559 17.08 -26.14 8.31
C GLY A 559 15.57 -25.83 8.30
N LYS A 560 14.83 -26.39 9.26
CA LYS A 560 13.36 -26.25 9.31
C LYS A 560 12.87 -25.07 10.15
N ASN A 561 13.71 -24.55 11.03
CA ASN A 561 13.28 -23.65 12.10
C ASN A 561 13.88 -22.26 12.02
N SER A 562 14.91 -22.03 11.22
CA SER A 562 15.58 -20.74 11.13
C SER A 562 15.56 -20.20 9.70
N GLU A 563 15.47 -18.91 9.59
CA GLU A 563 15.51 -18.21 8.32
C GLU A 563 16.29 -16.90 8.48
N ILE A 564 17.10 -16.56 7.48
CA ILE A 564 17.76 -15.26 7.37
C ILE A 564 17.41 -14.63 6.03
N SER A 565 17.33 -13.30 6.00
CA SER A 565 17.02 -12.54 4.80
C SER A 565 17.89 -11.30 4.73
N PHE A 566 18.35 -10.99 3.52
CA PHE A 566 18.97 -9.71 3.17
C PHE A 566 18.09 -9.03 2.14
N ASN A 567 17.78 -7.76 2.36
CA ASN A 567 17.07 -6.92 1.41
C ASN A 567 17.97 -5.76 1.01
N TYR A 568 17.99 -5.46 -0.27
CA TYR A 568 18.69 -4.32 -0.87
C TYR A 568 17.70 -3.46 -1.62
N GLN A 569 17.79 -2.16 -1.43
CA GLN A 569 17.03 -1.16 -2.17
C GLN A 569 17.99 -0.10 -2.69
N PHE A 570 17.88 0.25 -3.95
CA PHE A 570 18.49 1.43 -4.58
C PHE A 570 17.37 2.31 -5.13
N THR A 571 17.42 3.60 -4.81
CA THR A 571 16.52 4.63 -5.34
C THR A 571 17.38 5.72 -5.96
N ASP A 572 17.09 6.05 -7.23
CA ASP A 572 17.81 7.05 -8.02
C ASP A 572 17.58 8.46 -7.45
N ASP A 573 18.36 9.43 -7.91
CA ASP A 573 18.13 10.84 -7.64
C ASP A 573 16.74 11.27 -8.16
N ARG A 574 16.15 12.26 -7.50
CA ARG A 574 14.84 12.79 -7.85
C ARG A 574 14.69 14.23 -7.43
N THR A 575 13.81 14.94 -8.10
CA THR A 575 13.47 16.32 -7.77
C THR A 575 12.42 16.35 -6.67
N ASP A 576 12.60 17.24 -5.70
CA ASP A 576 11.61 17.68 -4.75
C ASP A 576 11.47 19.21 -4.87
N ASN A 577 10.53 19.82 -4.17
CA ASN A 577 10.40 21.25 -4.05
C ASN A 577 10.15 21.65 -2.59
N TYR A 578 10.61 22.83 -2.25
CA TYR A 578 10.31 23.47 -0.98
C TYR A 578 9.95 24.95 -1.22
N PHE A 579 9.26 25.53 -0.28
CA PHE A 579 8.98 26.96 -0.30
C PHE A 579 10.12 27.72 0.41
N ASP A 580 10.73 28.67 -0.30
CA ASP A 580 11.79 29.51 0.24
C ASP A 580 11.15 30.77 0.84
N ASN A 581 11.28 30.90 2.17
CA ASN A 581 10.69 31.99 2.94
C ASN A 581 11.42 33.34 2.78
N GLU A 582 12.62 33.36 2.22
CA GLU A 582 13.35 34.59 1.94
C GLU A 582 12.93 35.17 0.58
N THR A 583 12.80 34.33 -0.43
CA THR A 583 12.42 34.72 -1.79
C THR A 583 10.92 34.65 -2.04
N PHE A 584 10.17 33.94 -1.18
CA PHE A 584 8.75 33.63 -1.34
C PHE A 584 8.43 32.86 -2.62
N GLU A 585 9.34 32.01 -3.07
CA GLU A 585 9.19 31.19 -4.26
C GLU A 585 9.27 29.70 -3.94
N SER A 586 8.63 28.89 -4.76
CA SER A 586 8.83 27.43 -4.74
C SER A 586 10.13 27.10 -5.47
N VAL A 587 11.09 26.52 -4.78
CA VAL A 587 12.42 26.17 -5.28
C VAL A 587 12.52 24.68 -5.49
N GLU A 588 12.96 24.26 -6.68
CA GLU A 588 13.29 22.86 -6.93
C GLU A 588 14.63 22.49 -6.29
N VAL A 589 14.64 21.33 -5.64
CA VAL A 589 15.84 20.75 -5.02
C VAL A 589 16.02 19.31 -5.50
N LYS A 590 17.27 18.91 -5.65
CA LYS A 590 17.62 17.55 -6.02
C LYS A 590 17.88 16.75 -4.76
N LEU A 591 17.10 15.69 -4.54
CA LEU A 591 17.38 14.66 -3.55
C LEU A 591 18.35 13.63 -4.15
N GLU A 592 19.45 13.37 -3.46
CA GLU A 592 20.48 12.44 -3.93
C GLU A 592 19.99 10.99 -3.94
N SER A 593 20.60 10.18 -4.82
CA SER A 593 20.37 8.73 -4.86
C SER A 593 20.88 8.06 -3.59
N TYR A 594 20.20 6.99 -3.15
CA TYR A 594 20.59 6.25 -1.97
C TYR A 594 20.46 4.74 -2.14
N GLN A 595 21.10 4.01 -1.22
CA GLN A 595 21.00 2.55 -1.15
C GLN A 595 20.90 2.08 0.30
N ILE A 596 19.96 1.17 0.52
CA ILE A 596 19.69 0.61 1.85
C ILE A 596 19.91 -0.90 1.80
N ILE A 597 20.55 -1.43 2.84
CA ILE A 597 20.70 -2.87 3.05
C ILE A 597 20.10 -3.19 4.43
N ASP A 598 19.14 -4.11 4.44
CA ASP A 598 18.54 -4.62 5.65
C ASP A 598 18.87 -6.10 5.84
N PHE A 599 18.96 -6.51 7.10
CA PHE A 599 19.12 -7.89 7.51
C PHE A 599 17.99 -8.29 8.46
N THR A 600 17.45 -9.47 8.28
CA THR A 600 16.50 -10.06 9.24
C THR A 600 16.85 -11.53 9.51
N ALA A 601 16.59 -11.97 10.72
CA ALA A 601 16.75 -13.36 11.13
C ALA A 601 15.56 -13.79 12.00
N SER A 602 15.15 -15.03 11.86
CA SER A 602 14.13 -15.61 12.74
C SER A 602 14.46 -17.06 13.07
N HIS A 603 14.04 -17.49 14.28
CA HIS A 603 14.19 -18.85 14.76
C HIS A 603 12.94 -19.31 15.50
N ARG A 604 12.38 -20.43 15.07
CA ARG A 604 11.27 -21.11 15.76
C ARG A 604 11.86 -22.08 16.78
N VAL A 605 11.83 -21.67 18.06
CA VAL A 605 12.38 -22.43 19.17
C VAL A 605 11.58 -23.74 19.35
N ASN A 606 10.26 -23.66 19.23
CA ASN A 606 9.32 -24.78 19.25
C ASN A 606 8.02 -24.39 18.51
N GLU A 607 6.98 -25.20 18.59
CA GLU A 607 5.70 -24.92 17.94
C GLU A 607 4.96 -23.67 18.49
N PHE A 608 5.29 -23.24 19.70
CA PHE A 608 4.64 -22.12 20.38
C PHE A 608 5.46 -20.83 20.32
N VAL A 609 6.79 -20.91 20.20
CA VAL A 609 7.70 -19.79 20.42
C VAL A 609 8.56 -19.54 19.18
N LYS A 610 8.48 -18.32 18.65
CA LYS A 610 9.37 -17.80 17.61
C LYS A 610 10.07 -16.53 18.11
N ILE A 611 11.38 -16.46 17.95
CA ILE A 611 12.18 -15.25 18.14
C ILE A 611 12.61 -14.71 16.77
N PHE A 612 12.69 -13.41 16.64
CA PHE A 612 13.15 -12.79 15.40
C PHE A 612 13.82 -11.43 15.69
N GLY A 613 14.58 -10.96 14.74
CA GLY A 613 15.20 -9.65 14.86
C GLY A 613 15.77 -9.20 13.52
N GLY A 614 16.26 -7.98 13.50
CA GLY A 614 16.82 -7.40 12.29
C GLY A 614 17.63 -6.14 12.54
N ILE A 615 18.34 -5.76 11.50
CA ILE A 615 19.08 -4.52 11.37
C ILE A 615 18.61 -3.86 10.10
N SER A 616 18.01 -2.70 10.19
CA SER A 616 17.71 -1.86 9.03
C SER A 616 18.83 -0.88 8.77
N ASN A 617 19.03 -0.51 7.50
CA ASN A 617 20.08 0.40 7.05
C ASN A 617 21.47 0.05 7.65
N ILE A 618 21.97 -1.16 7.39
CA ILE A 618 23.23 -1.68 7.98
C ILE A 618 24.40 -0.72 7.74
N THR A 619 24.44 -0.07 6.60
CA THR A 619 25.51 0.84 6.18
C THR A 619 25.43 2.19 6.88
N ASN A 620 24.33 2.49 7.56
CA ASN A 620 24.00 3.81 8.10
C ASN A 620 24.03 4.89 7.02
N GLU A 621 23.44 4.60 5.86
CA GLU A 621 23.33 5.54 4.75
C GLU A 621 22.50 6.74 5.16
N ARG A 622 23.01 7.96 4.93
CA ARG A 622 22.27 9.21 5.10
C ARG A 622 21.58 9.56 3.81
N TYR A 623 20.29 9.74 3.85
CA TYR A 623 19.47 10.04 2.68
C TYR A 623 18.21 10.81 3.06
N GLU A 624 17.47 11.30 2.09
CA GLU A 624 16.18 11.98 2.25
C GLU A 624 15.14 11.34 1.34
N GLU A 625 13.95 11.11 1.87
CA GLU A 625 12.76 10.76 1.06
C GLU A 625 11.95 12.01 0.71
N LEU A 626 12.01 13.01 1.56
CA LEU A 626 11.46 14.35 1.43
C LEU A 626 12.55 15.35 1.86
N TYR A 627 12.59 16.50 1.22
CA TYR A 627 13.60 17.52 1.52
C TYR A 627 13.55 17.93 3.00
N ARG A 628 14.69 17.86 3.68
CA ARG A 628 14.90 18.18 5.11
C ARG A 628 14.06 17.33 6.09
N PHE A 629 13.43 16.24 5.67
CA PHE A 629 12.86 15.28 6.60
C PHE A 629 13.89 14.23 7.01
N ASN A 630 13.88 13.90 8.28
CA ASN A 630 14.73 12.84 8.81
C ASN A 630 14.30 11.46 8.28
N THR A 631 15.30 10.64 8.01
CA THR A 631 15.11 9.22 7.70
C THR A 631 15.87 8.35 8.69
N ARG A 632 15.37 7.12 8.88
CA ARG A 632 15.96 6.18 9.81
C ARG A 632 17.37 5.77 9.36
N GLY A 633 18.34 5.97 10.26
CA GLY A 633 19.70 5.44 10.15
C GLY A 633 19.73 3.93 10.42
N ARG A 634 20.86 3.43 10.91
CA ARG A 634 20.97 2.02 11.32
C ARG A 634 20.15 1.79 12.59
N ASN A 635 19.13 0.95 12.49
CA ASN A 635 18.26 0.62 13.59
C ASN A 635 18.21 -0.90 13.84
N LEU A 636 18.07 -1.25 15.10
CA LEU A 636 18.03 -2.62 15.58
C LEU A 636 16.60 -2.96 16.04
N ARG A 637 16.15 -4.17 15.81
CA ARG A 637 14.89 -4.67 16.37
C ARG A 637 15.03 -6.11 16.84
N PHE A 638 14.29 -6.44 17.89
CA PHE A 638 14.18 -7.78 18.44
C PHE A 638 12.72 -8.07 18.77
N GLY A 639 12.24 -9.24 18.42
CA GLY A 639 10.85 -9.63 18.62
C GLY A 639 10.67 -11.06 19.13
N LEU A 640 9.58 -11.24 19.85
CA LEU A 640 9.09 -12.52 20.35
C LEU A 640 7.64 -12.71 19.88
N ALA A 641 7.34 -13.86 19.30
CA ALA A 641 5.97 -14.25 18.96
C ALA A 641 5.61 -15.59 19.64
N LEU A 642 4.44 -15.62 20.27
CA LEU A 642 3.87 -16.79 20.92
C LEU A 642 2.57 -17.18 20.23
N SER A 643 2.33 -18.48 20.03
CA SER A 643 1.12 -19.00 19.37
C SER A 643 0.64 -20.26 20.07
N PHE A 644 -0.62 -20.28 20.54
CA PHE A 644 -1.23 -21.38 21.29
C PHE A 644 -2.48 -21.92 20.61
#